data_d959e5fedcab7fc1799b1917fc130558
#
_entry.id   d959e5fedcab7fc1799b1917fc130558
#
_cell.length_a   1.000
_cell.length_b   1.000
_cell.length_c   1.000
_cell.angle_alpha   90.00
_cell.angle_beta   90.00
_cell.angle_gamma   90.00
#
_symmetry.space_group_name_H-M   'P 1'
#
loop_
_entity.id
_entity.type
_entity.pdbx_description
1 polymer ?
#
loop_
_entity_poly.entity_id
_entity_poly.type
_entity_poly.pdbx_seq_one_letter_code
_entity_poly.pdbx_strand_id
1 'polypeptide(L)'
;MHTEFPDGAEVYREAYFRGLRPDPDLWIDEWADEYMRIPRDTGAPEPGQYRTSRTPYAREPMRCLSPAHPCRRVITMVASQLMKTQIALNWMGGLIHMAPSNILALLPSLGLSKRVSGRISKTIKATPVLRERVAATRSRDARNTMDTKEFEGGSLYVTTAGSAANLSELSARYIYGDEVDRWENDVGQEGDPIKLAETRATNFGRNAKIYFSSSPTIKGASRIADLFESSDQRYYYVPCPTCDHMQVLEWERLHYSKDLSTVHYECAAPECDVLIEEHHKSDMLARGEWRAHAAGDGKTVGFHLNALYSPTGWMDWASLAIEFEDAKKAQAQGDTSLMQVFYNTRLAKVWDSALEQTKAEVLIARARLENYTLGAMPSGVLMLTGAVDVQANRLEMMVMGFGVGMERWVVDHQIIWGDPADERTWAVLDEKLKARYRHPCGVGLAILAVGVDSGGHHTDEVYQFCRVRRWRNIFAIKGASKPGRPVIAQRPSMVDVTWKGQTERNGAELWFVGTDTAKDWIYNRYPFPDGPGSLHFANDLPDEFFAQCVAERKVVRYVRGHKRIEWVKGKAERNEALDLMVYCLAMAHYLGINRYQEHDWDRVRQALAQSGLFDDALSIKPVQGERLDAEQTPAPAAVRQAQPATPPAAPVTQSRPAAPPQRRSSASGYLKRR
;
A
#
# COMPACT_ATOMS: atom_id res chain seq x y z
N MET A 1 -15.46 -45.13 47.25
CA MET A 1 -15.22 -45.40 45.82
C MET A 1 -13.92 -46.17 45.74
N HIS A 2 -13.97 -47.48 45.47
CA HIS A 2 -12.79 -48.27 45.15
C HIS A 2 -12.35 -47.87 43.73
N THR A 3 -11.26 -47.18 43.59
CA THR A 3 -10.60 -47.00 42.30
C THR A 3 -9.98 -48.37 41.95
N GLU A 4 -10.65 -49.12 41.08
CA GLU A 4 -10.04 -50.30 40.44
C GLU A 4 -8.88 -49.79 39.61
N PHE A 5 -7.66 -50.13 39.97
CA PHE A 5 -6.49 -49.90 39.15
C PHE A 5 -6.54 -50.91 37.98
N PRO A 6 -6.31 -50.47 36.72
CA PRO A 6 -6.27 -51.37 35.59
C PRO A 6 -5.18 -52.44 35.80
N ASP A 7 -5.44 -53.67 35.37
CA ASP A 7 -4.47 -54.77 35.43
C ASP A 7 -3.15 -54.34 34.70
N GLY A 8 -2.03 -54.40 35.42
CA GLY A 8 -0.74 -54.03 34.85
C GLY A 8 -0.33 -54.83 33.62
N ALA A 9 -0.75 -56.09 33.52
CA ALA A 9 -0.52 -56.93 32.33
C ALA A 9 -1.35 -56.45 31.14
N GLU A 10 -2.54 -55.94 31.40
CA GLU A 10 -3.43 -55.37 30.34
C GLU A 10 -2.89 -54.03 29.82
N VAL A 11 -2.46 -53.17 30.72
CA VAL A 11 -1.79 -51.89 30.36
C VAL A 11 -0.52 -52.13 29.55
N TYR A 12 0.30 -53.14 29.97
CA TYR A 12 1.51 -53.48 29.23
C TYR A 12 1.19 -54.04 27.85
N ARG A 13 0.23 -54.92 27.74
CA ARG A 13 -0.19 -55.52 26.48
C ARG A 13 -0.75 -54.47 25.52
N GLU A 14 -1.60 -53.57 26.01
CA GLU A 14 -2.11 -52.47 25.21
C GLU A 14 -0.99 -51.53 24.73
N ALA A 15 -0.06 -51.18 25.60
CA ALA A 15 1.08 -50.33 25.25
C ALA A 15 1.98 -51.02 24.19
N TYR A 16 2.21 -52.33 24.33
CA TYR A 16 2.99 -53.13 23.38
C TYR A 16 2.32 -53.16 22.01
N PHE A 17 1.04 -53.50 21.91
CA PHE A 17 0.32 -53.52 20.64
C PHE A 17 0.15 -52.12 20.05
N ARG A 18 0.04 -51.08 20.87
CA ARG A 18 0.03 -49.70 20.39
C ARG A 18 1.36 -49.34 19.72
N GLY A 19 2.50 -49.76 20.29
CA GLY A 19 3.82 -49.54 19.71
C GLY A 19 4.09 -50.32 18.44
N LEU A 20 3.35 -51.41 18.18
CA LEU A 20 3.46 -52.22 16.97
C LEU A 20 2.52 -51.77 15.84
N ARG A 21 1.58 -50.87 16.11
CA ARG A 21 0.70 -50.34 15.06
C ARG A 21 1.53 -49.47 14.09
N PRO A 22 1.47 -49.76 12.79
CA PRO A 22 2.07 -48.86 11.81
C PRO A 22 1.40 -47.49 11.87
N ASP A 23 2.14 -46.47 11.56
CA ASP A 23 1.55 -45.12 11.38
C ASP A 23 0.47 -45.18 10.30
N PRO A 24 -0.64 -44.39 10.42
CA PRO A 24 -1.70 -44.41 9.42
C PRO A 24 -1.17 -43.89 8.08
N ASP A 25 -1.62 -44.54 6.99
CA ASP A 25 -1.33 -44.10 5.62
C ASP A 25 -2.59 -43.42 5.04
N LEU A 26 -2.73 -42.15 5.38
CA LEU A 26 -3.88 -41.32 5.00
C LEU A 26 -3.43 -40.12 4.16
N TRP A 27 -4.33 -39.61 3.34
CA TRP A 27 -4.17 -38.29 2.79
C TRP A 27 -4.26 -37.21 3.88
N ILE A 28 -3.62 -36.07 3.69
CA ILE A 28 -3.62 -34.99 4.73
C ILE A 28 -5.05 -34.48 5.03
N ASP A 29 -5.96 -34.46 4.06
CA ASP A 29 -7.36 -34.08 4.28
C ASP A 29 -8.09 -35.12 5.16
N GLU A 30 -7.89 -36.40 4.89
CA GLU A 30 -8.47 -37.50 5.68
C GLU A 30 -7.89 -37.51 7.10
N TRP A 31 -6.59 -37.36 7.25
CA TRP A 31 -5.93 -37.22 8.53
C TRP A 31 -6.48 -36.01 9.32
N ALA A 32 -6.69 -34.87 8.65
CA ALA A 32 -7.21 -33.66 9.29
C ALA A 32 -8.66 -33.84 9.76
N ASP A 33 -9.50 -34.48 8.97
CA ASP A 33 -10.88 -34.79 9.34
C ASP A 33 -10.96 -35.75 10.54
N GLU A 34 -10.02 -36.71 10.65
CA GLU A 34 -10.01 -37.70 11.73
C GLU A 34 -9.39 -37.16 13.01
N TYR A 35 -8.22 -36.51 12.95
CA TYR A 35 -7.42 -36.21 14.12
C TYR A 35 -7.34 -34.74 14.49
N MET A 36 -7.40 -33.79 13.53
CA MET A 36 -7.12 -32.38 13.78
C MET A 36 -8.18 -31.71 14.66
N ARG A 37 -7.73 -31.01 15.69
CA ARG A 37 -8.57 -30.20 16.58
C ARG A 37 -8.18 -28.72 16.49
N ILE A 38 -9.18 -27.88 16.22
CA ILE A 38 -9.02 -26.42 16.21
C ILE A 38 -9.18 -25.91 17.64
N PRO A 39 -8.15 -25.26 18.23
CA PRO A 39 -8.25 -24.80 19.62
C PRO A 39 -9.24 -23.64 19.78
N ARG A 40 -9.98 -23.63 20.89
CA ARG A 40 -10.94 -22.56 21.24
C ARG A 40 -10.27 -21.20 21.49
N ASP A 41 -9.08 -21.23 22.08
CA ASP A 41 -8.31 -20.05 22.51
C ASP A 41 -7.46 -19.41 21.39
N THR A 42 -7.70 -19.76 20.12
CA THR A 42 -7.04 -19.17 18.95
C THR A 42 -7.90 -18.12 18.22
N GLY A 43 -9.11 -17.87 18.69
CA GLY A 43 -10.07 -16.98 18.01
C GLY A 43 -10.57 -17.51 16.67
N ALA A 44 -10.50 -18.85 16.48
CA ALA A 44 -11.06 -19.48 15.28
C ALA A 44 -12.61 -19.37 15.29
N PRO A 45 -13.26 -19.10 14.13
CA PRO A 45 -14.70 -18.99 14.07
C PRO A 45 -15.42 -20.30 14.41
N GLU A 46 -14.81 -21.44 14.11
CA GLU A 46 -15.38 -22.79 14.32
C GLU A 46 -14.36 -23.67 15.06
N PRO A 47 -14.25 -23.57 16.40
CA PRO A 47 -13.35 -24.43 17.18
C PRO A 47 -13.92 -25.84 17.33
N GLY A 48 -13.04 -26.84 17.50
CA GLY A 48 -13.42 -28.23 17.66
C GLY A 48 -12.80 -29.13 16.62
N GLN A 49 -13.50 -30.19 16.21
CA GLN A 49 -13.05 -31.08 15.13
C GLN A 49 -12.96 -30.31 13.82
N TYR A 50 -11.79 -30.38 13.15
CA TYR A 50 -11.66 -29.89 11.78
C TYR A 50 -12.55 -30.74 10.84
N ARG A 51 -13.11 -30.09 9.82
CA ARG A 51 -13.94 -30.76 8.81
C ARG A 51 -13.65 -30.17 7.43
N THR A 52 -13.07 -30.95 6.54
CA THR A 52 -12.82 -30.56 5.15
C THR A 52 -14.12 -30.19 4.41
N SER A 53 -15.26 -30.80 4.78
CA SER A 53 -16.57 -30.48 4.20
C SER A 53 -16.98 -29.02 4.41
N ARG A 54 -16.42 -28.31 5.39
CA ARG A 54 -16.69 -26.91 5.61
C ARG A 54 -15.97 -25.99 4.62
N THR A 55 -14.80 -26.41 4.15
CA THR A 55 -13.96 -25.74 3.15
C THR A 55 -13.53 -26.75 2.08
N PRO A 56 -14.46 -27.23 1.21
CA PRO A 56 -14.19 -28.36 0.30
C PRO A 56 -13.01 -28.11 -0.65
N TYR A 57 -12.79 -26.86 -1.03
CA TYR A 57 -11.66 -26.43 -1.85
C TYR A 57 -10.29 -26.64 -1.19
N ALA A 58 -10.23 -26.88 0.12
CA ALA A 58 -8.97 -27.16 0.82
C ALA A 58 -8.51 -28.63 0.65
N ARG A 59 -9.41 -29.53 0.20
CA ARG A 59 -9.13 -30.98 0.04
C ARG A 59 -7.96 -31.23 -0.89
N GLU A 60 -8.03 -30.76 -2.11
CA GLU A 60 -7.03 -31.05 -3.13
C GLU A 60 -5.64 -30.43 -2.79
N PRO A 61 -5.51 -29.18 -2.35
CA PRO A 61 -4.24 -28.67 -1.85
C PRO A 61 -3.62 -29.54 -0.75
N MET A 62 -4.41 -30.03 0.21
CA MET A 62 -3.92 -30.93 1.26
C MET A 62 -3.48 -32.28 0.70
N ARG A 63 -4.21 -32.85 -0.29
CA ARG A 63 -3.80 -34.07 -0.98
C ARG A 63 -2.49 -33.88 -1.73
N CYS A 64 -2.32 -32.76 -2.44
CA CYS A 64 -1.07 -32.41 -3.10
C CYS A 64 0.11 -32.28 -2.12
N LEU A 65 -0.14 -31.86 -0.90
CA LEU A 65 0.86 -31.77 0.17
C LEU A 65 1.17 -33.11 0.84
N SER A 66 0.36 -34.17 0.60
CA SER A 66 0.60 -35.49 1.19
C SER A 66 1.91 -36.08 0.67
N PRO A 67 2.67 -36.82 1.48
CA PRO A 67 3.95 -37.42 1.10
C PRO A 67 3.86 -38.33 -0.13
N ALA A 68 2.75 -39.05 -0.29
CA ALA A 68 2.51 -39.98 -1.41
C ALA A 68 2.21 -39.27 -2.74
N HIS A 69 1.78 -38.01 -2.74
CA HIS A 69 1.45 -37.28 -3.97
C HIS A 69 2.72 -36.93 -4.78
N PRO A 70 2.74 -37.05 -6.12
CA PRO A 70 3.93 -36.83 -6.94
C PRO A 70 4.41 -35.40 -7.03
N CYS A 71 3.54 -34.37 -6.84
CA CYS A 71 3.96 -32.98 -6.90
C CYS A 71 4.97 -32.64 -5.79
N ARG A 72 5.89 -31.74 -6.08
CA ARG A 72 6.90 -31.28 -5.14
C ARG A 72 6.56 -29.95 -4.49
N ARG A 73 5.90 -29.06 -5.24
CA ARG A 73 5.61 -27.70 -4.83
C ARG A 73 4.12 -27.42 -4.91
N VAL A 74 3.56 -26.85 -3.86
CA VAL A 74 2.19 -26.38 -3.80
C VAL A 74 2.19 -24.87 -3.56
N ILE A 75 1.47 -24.14 -4.39
CA ILE A 75 1.35 -22.68 -4.34
C ILE A 75 -0.10 -22.32 -4.09
N THR A 76 -0.36 -21.46 -3.09
CA THR A 76 -1.72 -20.92 -2.88
C THR A 76 -1.68 -19.39 -2.95
N MET A 77 -2.19 -18.85 -4.05
CA MET A 77 -2.47 -17.44 -4.24
C MET A 77 -3.95 -17.19 -3.94
N VAL A 78 -4.26 -16.93 -2.67
CA VAL A 78 -5.67 -16.91 -2.22
C VAL A 78 -5.98 -15.70 -1.34
N ALA A 79 -7.25 -15.35 -1.31
CA ALA A 79 -7.77 -14.29 -0.48
C ALA A 79 -7.45 -14.49 1.01
N SER A 80 -7.48 -13.40 1.77
CA SER A 80 -7.25 -13.44 3.21
C SER A 80 -8.36 -14.23 3.92
N GLN A 81 -8.01 -14.92 5.02
CA GLN A 81 -8.94 -15.62 5.92
C GLN A 81 -9.70 -16.82 5.32
N LEU A 82 -9.23 -17.40 4.19
CA LEU A 82 -9.90 -18.58 3.62
C LEU A 82 -9.32 -19.92 4.10
N MET A 83 -8.07 -20.24 3.75
CA MET A 83 -7.56 -21.59 3.99
C MET A 83 -6.05 -21.68 4.29
N LYS A 84 -5.23 -20.69 3.93
CA LYS A 84 -3.75 -20.76 3.94
C LYS A 84 -3.15 -21.38 5.20
N THR A 85 -3.36 -20.73 6.33
CA THR A 85 -2.77 -21.15 7.61
C THR A 85 -3.35 -22.46 8.12
N GLN A 86 -4.64 -22.73 7.87
CA GLN A 86 -5.25 -24.00 8.34
C GLN A 86 -4.71 -25.20 7.57
N ILE A 87 -4.53 -25.08 6.24
CA ILE A 87 -3.86 -26.10 5.42
C ILE A 87 -2.45 -26.39 5.96
N ALA A 88 -1.68 -25.33 6.25
CA ALA A 88 -0.33 -25.47 6.80
C ALA A 88 -0.34 -26.22 8.16
N LEU A 89 -1.28 -25.90 9.04
CA LEU A 89 -1.40 -26.60 10.34
C LEU A 89 -1.80 -28.06 10.18
N ASN A 90 -2.76 -28.35 9.29
CA ASN A 90 -3.18 -29.72 8.98
C ASN A 90 -2.02 -30.51 8.38
N TRP A 91 -1.30 -29.93 7.44
CA TRP A 91 -0.14 -30.54 6.80
C TRP A 91 0.98 -30.83 7.81
N MET A 92 1.42 -29.83 8.59
CA MET A 92 2.46 -30.04 9.61
C MET A 92 2.04 -31.07 10.64
N GLY A 93 0.78 -31.06 11.08
CA GLY A 93 0.25 -32.06 12.03
C GLY A 93 0.26 -33.48 11.43
N GLY A 94 -0.21 -33.64 10.19
CA GLY A 94 -0.18 -34.90 9.48
C GLY A 94 1.24 -35.44 9.28
N LEU A 95 2.19 -34.56 8.91
CA LEU A 95 3.59 -34.94 8.77
C LEU A 95 4.22 -35.42 10.08
N ILE A 96 3.98 -34.73 11.19
CA ILE A 96 4.47 -35.14 12.52
C ILE A 96 3.94 -36.54 12.89
N HIS A 97 2.71 -36.85 12.52
CA HIS A 97 2.09 -38.13 12.86
C HIS A 97 2.45 -39.27 11.90
N MET A 98 2.45 -39.02 10.58
CA MET A 98 2.52 -40.09 9.56
C MET A 98 3.87 -40.21 8.85
N ALA A 99 4.59 -39.10 8.70
CA ALA A 99 5.83 -39.04 7.90
C ALA A 99 6.86 -38.10 8.54
N PRO A 100 7.30 -38.37 9.78
CA PRO A 100 8.14 -37.46 10.53
C PRO A 100 9.47 -37.19 9.83
N SER A 101 9.84 -35.94 9.75
CA SER A 101 11.12 -35.42 9.27
C SER A 101 11.22 -33.93 9.61
N ASN A 102 12.38 -33.32 9.41
CA ASN A 102 12.52 -31.88 9.66
C ASN A 102 11.59 -31.04 8.80
N ILE A 103 10.88 -30.12 9.46
CA ILE A 103 9.95 -29.14 8.88
C ILE A 103 10.52 -27.75 9.13
N LEU A 104 10.65 -26.93 8.08
CA LEU A 104 11.07 -25.53 8.19
C LEU A 104 9.90 -24.62 7.84
N ALA A 105 9.40 -23.87 8.82
CA ALA A 105 8.32 -22.88 8.63
C ALA A 105 8.92 -21.46 8.66
N LEU A 106 8.78 -20.75 7.55
CA LEU A 106 9.36 -19.44 7.27
C LEU A 106 8.28 -18.36 7.22
N LEU A 107 8.43 -17.34 8.04
CA LEU A 107 7.50 -16.21 8.17
C LEU A 107 8.21 -14.88 7.81
N PRO A 108 7.46 -13.83 7.40
CA PRO A 108 8.08 -12.56 7.00
C PRO A 108 8.75 -11.79 8.16
N SER A 109 8.36 -12.02 9.41
CA SER A 109 8.92 -11.29 10.55
C SER A 109 8.94 -12.11 11.83
N LEU A 110 9.83 -11.75 12.76
CA LEU A 110 9.95 -12.40 14.07
C LEU A 110 8.65 -12.31 14.89
N GLY A 111 7.91 -11.20 14.79
CA GLY A 111 6.63 -11.04 15.47
C GLY A 111 5.55 -12.00 14.95
N LEU A 112 5.52 -12.27 13.65
CA LEU A 112 4.64 -13.25 13.01
C LEU A 112 5.08 -14.68 13.35
N SER A 113 6.37 -14.97 13.29
CA SER A 113 6.95 -16.27 13.68
C SER A 113 6.52 -16.67 15.09
N LYS A 114 6.65 -15.79 16.06
CA LYS A 114 6.20 -16.04 17.44
C LYS A 114 4.70 -16.31 17.55
N ARG A 115 3.86 -15.55 16.82
CA ARG A 115 2.39 -15.76 16.82
C ARG A 115 2.00 -17.08 16.19
N VAL A 116 2.60 -17.45 15.06
CA VAL A 116 2.33 -18.72 14.37
C VAL A 116 2.83 -19.89 15.22
N SER A 117 4.03 -19.80 15.79
CA SER A 117 4.54 -20.81 16.72
C SER A 117 3.63 -21.01 17.95
N GLY A 118 3.09 -19.92 18.51
CA GLY A 118 2.10 -19.99 19.58
C GLY A 118 0.82 -20.72 19.14
N ARG A 119 0.31 -20.44 17.92
CA ARG A 119 -0.84 -21.14 17.34
C ARG A 119 -0.55 -22.63 17.12
N ILE A 120 0.61 -22.96 16.57
CA ILE A 120 1.08 -24.36 16.41
C ILE A 120 1.10 -25.07 17.77
N SER A 121 1.67 -24.46 18.81
CA SER A 121 1.73 -25.04 20.17
C SER A 121 0.34 -25.32 20.74
N LYS A 122 -0.63 -24.42 20.54
CA LYS A 122 -2.01 -24.62 20.96
C LYS A 122 -2.66 -25.75 20.17
N THR A 123 -2.44 -25.83 18.86
CA THR A 123 -2.95 -26.89 17.99
C THR A 123 -2.40 -28.28 18.40
N ILE A 124 -1.09 -28.38 18.65
CA ILE A 124 -0.46 -29.61 19.17
C ILE A 124 -1.13 -30.03 20.49
N LYS A 125 -1.34 -29.09 21.40
CA LYS A 125 -1.95 -29.35 22.71
C LYS A 125 -3.40 -29.83 22.62
N ALA A 126 -4.16 -29.29 21.66
CA ALA A 126 -5.56 -29.63 21.43
C ALA A 126 -5.75 -30.97 20.71
N THR A 127 -4.77 -31.40 19.89
CA THR A 127 -4.83 -32.62 19.08
C THR A 127 -4.13 -33.78 19.80
N PRO A 128 -4.87 -34.81 20.28
CA PRO A 128 -4.31 -35.87 21.15
C PRO A 128 -3.08 -36.56 20.56
N VAL A 129 -3.16 -37.00 19.29
CA VAL A 129 -2.06 -37.73 18.62
C VAL A 129 -0.78 -36.89 18.47
N LEU A 130 -0.89 -35.58 18.35
CA LEU A 130 0.26 -34.67 18.30
C LEU A 130 0.84 -34.42 19.68
N ARG A 131 -0.02 -34.30 20.69
CA ARG A 131 0.42 -34.12 22.09
C ARG A 131 1.24 -35.30 22.62
N GLU A 132 0.97 -36.51 22.14
CA GLU A 132 1.71 -37.71 22.49
C GLU A 132 3.10 -37.79 21.82
N ARG A 133 3.23 -37.24 20.61
CA ARG A 133 4.47 -37.32 19.80
C ARG A 133 5.42 -36.13 19.99
N VAL A 134 4.91 -34.96 20.30
CA VAL A 134 5.74 -33.76 20.47
C VAL A 134 6.20 -33.65 21.94
N ALA A 135 7.47 -33.37 22.14
CA ALA A 135 8.06 -33.20 23.45
C ALA A 135 7.30 -32.20 24.33
N ALA A 136 7.03 -32.55 25.57
CA ALA A 136 6.31 -31.67 26.49
C ALA A 136 7.12 -30.41 26.80
N THR A 137 6.43 -29.28 26.87
CA THR A 137 7.06 -27.99 27.25
C THR A 137 7.38 -28.02 28.75
N ARG A 138 8.64 -28.24 29.13
CA ARG A 138 9.15 -28.11 30.50
C ARG A 138 10.05 -26.90 30.62
N SER A 139 10.02 -26.20 31.75
CA SER A 139 10.74 -24.92 31.96
C SER A 139 12.27 -25.03 31.85
N ARG A 140 12.84 -26.22 31.79
CA ARG A 140 14.28 -26.50 31.65
C ARG A 140 14.63 -27.36 30.45
N ASP A 141 13.67 -27.67 29.58
CA ASP A 141 13.90 -28.58 28.44
C ASP A 141 13.98 -27.71 27.14
N ALA A 142 15.14 -27.69 26.51
CA ALA A 142 15.40 -26.95 25.27
C ALA A 142 14.68 -27.54 24.04
N ARG A 143 14.08 -28.74 24.17
CA ARG A 143 13.47 -29.48 23.04
C ARG A 143 12.14 -28.93 22.55
N ASN A 144 11.46 -28.10 23.32
CA ASN A 144 10.23 -27.45 22.91
C ASN A 144 10.26 -25.97 23.31
N THR A 145 10.82 -25.17 22.44
CA THR A 145 10.95 -23.71 22.58
C THR A 145 9.93 -22.96 21.72
N MET A 146 10.01 -21.62 21.71
CA MET A 146 9.21 -20.81 20.82
C MET A 146 9.56 -21.06 19.34
N ASP A 147 10.82 -21.36 19.05
CA ASP A 147 11.34 -21.45 17.67
C ASP A 147 11.48 -22.91 17.18
N THR A 148 11.45 -23.90 18.11
CA THR A 148 11.64 -25.31 17.78
C THR A 148 10.64 -26.19 18.53
N LYS A 149 10.08 -27.19 17.85
CA LYS A 149 9.26 -28.27 18.41
C LYS A 149 9.85 -29.60 18.00
N GLU A 150 10.49 -30.29 18.93
CA GLU A 150 11.04 -31.64 18.71
C GLU A 150 9.94 -32.69 18.83
N PHE A 151 9.97 -33.65 17.94
CA PHE A 151 9.12 -34.83 17.92
C PHE A 151 9.91 -36.06 17.48
N GLU A 152 9.37 -37.23 17.70
CA GLU A 152 10.01 -38.45 17.25
C GLU A 152 10.19 -38.48 15.74
N GLY A 153 11.42 -38.59 15.29
CA GLY A 153 11.81 -38.62 13.88
C GLY A 153 12.06 -37.27 13.23
N GLY A 154 12.01 -36.15 13.97
CA GLY A 154 12.33 -34.82 13.40
C GLY A 154 12.05 -33.63 14.32
N SER A 155 12.16 -32.45 13.73
CA SER A 155 11.90 -31.18 14.41
C SER A 155 11.18 -30.20 13.49
N LEU A 156 10.28 -29.42 14.05
CA LEU A 156 9.66 -28.27 13.38
C LEU A 156 10.36 -26.99 13.86
N TYR A 157 10.97 -26.30 12.92
CA TYR A 157 11.63 -25.01 13.10
C TYR A 157 10.73 -23.89 12.59
N VAL A 158 10.43 -22.90 13.43
CA VAL A 158 9.58 -21.74 13.08
C VAL A 158 10.41 -20.48 13.18
N THR A 159 10.79 -19.93 12.03
CA THR A 159 11.75 -18.82 11.98
C THR A 159 11.35 -17.77 10.92
N THR A 160 12.20 -16.77 10.69
CA THR A 160 11.95 -15.73 9.71
C THR A 160 12.72 -15.96 8.42
N ALA A 161 12.13 -15.57 7.29
CA ALA A 161 12.79 -15.56 6.00
C ALA A 161 13.79 -14.40 5.84
N GLY A 162 13.83 -13.44 6.77
CA GLY A 162 14.72 -12.26 6.73
C GLY A 162 16.13 -12.48 7.29
N SER A 163 16.55 -13.73 7.51
CA SER A 163 17.91 -14.06 8.00
C SER A 163 18.54 -15.15 7.14
N ALA A 164 19.63 -14.82 6.48
CA ALA A 164 20.41 -15.77 5.68
C ALA A 164 20.90 -16.95 6.53
N ALA A 165 21.34 -16.71 7.77
CA ALA A 165 21.74 -17.76 8.69
C ALA A 165 20.62 -18.77 8.94
N ASN A 166 19.38 -18.31 9.21
CA ASN A 166 18.23 -19.19 9.40
C ASN A 166 17.88 -20.02 8.16
N LEU A 167 18.21 -19.48 6.97
CA LEU A 167 17.99 -20.16 5.68
C LEU A 167 19.14 -21.09 5.30
N SER A 168 20.30 -21.02 5.96
CA SER A 168 21.52 -21.74 5.55
C SER A 168 21.85 -22.93 6.45
N GLU A 169 21.40 -22.96 7.71
CA GLU A 169 21.89 -23.86 8.75
C GLU A 169 21.23 -25.24 8.74
N LEU A 170 20.01 -25.41 8.22
CA LEU A 170 19.19 -26.60 8.40
C LEU A 170 18.84 -27.30 7.08
N SER A 171 18.96 -28.62 7.03
CA SER A 171 18.34 -29.45 5.98
C SER A 171 16.93 -29.82 6.42
N ALA A 172 15.93 -29.55 5.59
CA ALA A 172 14.53 -29.84 5.86
C ALA A 172 13.87 -30.51 4.66
N ARG A 173 13.19 -31.63 4.92
CA ARG A 173 12.40 -32.34 3.90
C ARG A 173 11.15 -31.55 3.52
N TYR A 174 10.60 -30.80 4.48
CA TYR A 174 9.35 -30.09 4.34
C TYR A 174 9.56 -28.61 4.60
N ILE A 175 9.10 -27.76 3.68
CA ILE A 175 9.27 -26.29 3.76
C ILE A 175 7.90 -25.65 3.65
N TYR A 176 7.56 -24.80 4.61
CA TYR A 176 6.43 -23.90 4.57
C TYR A 176 6.89 -22.46 4.53
N GLY A 177 6.42 -21.69 3.56
CA GLY A 177 6.62 -20.26 3.49
C GLY A 177 5.29 -19.52 3.48
N ASP A 178 5.04 -18.70 4.51
CA ASP A 178 3.83 -17.91 4.62
C ASP A 178 4.07 -16.45 4.24
N GLU A 179 3.06 -15.84 3.59
CA GLU A 179 3.07 -14.45 3.14
C GLU A 179 4.37 -14.09 2.38
N VAL A 180 4.73 -14.91 1.38
CA VAL A 180 5.99 -14.79 0.62
C VAL A 180 6.14 -13.44 -0.10
N ASP A 181 5.06 -12.76 -0.43
CA ASP A 181 5.07 -11.42 -1.01
C ASP A 181 5.57 -10.34 -0.03
N ARG A 182 5.62 -10.64 1.27
CA ARG A 182 6.14 -9.76 2.32
C ARG A 182 7.59 -10.04 2.68
N TRP A 183 8.22 -11.03 2.05
CA TRP A 183 9.62 -11.35 2.29
C TRP A 183 10.52 -10.32 1.60
N GLU A 184 11.72 -10.10 2.15
CA GLU A 184 12.75 -9.31 1.49
C GLU A 184 13.18 -9.98 0.18
N ASN A 185 13.60 -9.19 -0.81
CA ASN A 185 13.98 -9.74 -2.11
C ASN A 185 15.37 -10.33 -2.13
N ASP A 186 16.23 -9.90 -1.21
CA ASP A 186 17.60 -10.35 -1.04
C ASP A 186 17.91 -10.35 0.45
N VAL A 187 18.32 -11.48 0.97
CA VAL A 187 18.60 -11.65 2.40
C VAL A 187 20.10 -11.71 2.62
N GLY A 188 20.63 -10.69 3.27
CA GLY A 188 22.05 -10.64 3.64
C GLY A 188 23.01 -10.61 2.45
N GLN A 189 22.58 -10.22 1.26
CA GLN A 189 23.33 -10.28 -0.02
C GLN A 189 23.62 -11.73 -0.50
N GLU A 190 22.90 -12.73 0.03
CA GLU A 190 23.03 -14.13 -0.40
C GLU A 190 21.98 -14.52 -1.44
N GLY A 191 21.02 -13.63 -1.77
CA GLY A 191 20.04 -13.80 -2.82
C GLY A 191 18.60 -14.01 -2.36
N ASP A 192 17.75 -14.48 -3.27
CA ASP A 192 16.31 -14.66 -3.07
C ASP A 192 16.01 -15.71 -1.97
N PRO A 193 15.32 -15.34 -0.88
CA PRO A 193 14.99 -16.24 0.22
C PRO A 193 14.14 -17.45 -0.19
N ILE A 194 13.32 -17.36 -1.24
CA ILE A 194 12.59 -18.52 -1.77
C ILE A 194 13.58 -19.56 -2.30
N LYS A 195 14.57 -19.13 -3.10
CA LYS A 195 15.59 -20.01 -3.63
C LYS A 195 16.49 -20.57 -2.54
N LEU A 196 16.89 -19.74 -1.57
CA LEU A 196 17.66 -20.19 -0.41
C LEU A 196 16.90 -21.26 0.39
N ALA A 197 15.61 -21.07 0.65
CA ALA A 197 14.77 -22.05 1.31
C ALA A 197 14.68 -23.36 0.51
N GLU A 198 14.42 -23.29 -0.80
CA GLU A 198 14.33 -24.48 -1.68
C GLU A 198 15.62 -25.33 -1.67
N THR A 199 16.80 -24.69 -1.52
CA THR A 199 18.07 -25.44 -1.42
C THR A 199 18.15 -26.32 -0.19
N ARG A 200 17.42 -26.01 0.89
CA ARG A 200 17.38 -26.84 2.13
C ARG A 200 16.74 -28.19 1.90
N ALA A 201 15.88 -28.31 0.89
CA ALA A 201 15.22 -29.57 0.52
C ALA A 201 15.94 -30.35 -0.58
N THR A 202 17.07 -29.87 -1.09
CA THR A 202 17.77 -30.47 -2.26
C THR A 202 18.12 -31.93 -2.05
N ASN A 203 18.62 -32.30 -0.88
CA ASN A 203 19.05 -33.68 -0.56
C ASN A 203 17.88 -34.68 -0.50
N PHE A 204 16.65 -34.21 -0.41
CA PHE A 204 15.47 -35.08 -0.36
C PHE A 204 14.86 -35.35 -1.76
N GLY A 205 15.35 -34.68 -2.80
CA GLY A 205 14.96 -34.90 -4.18
C GLY A 205 13.44 -34.84 -4.39
N ARG A 206 12.86 -35.92 -4.95
CA ARG A 206 11.40 -36.02 -5.18
C ARG A 206 10.57 -36.18 -3.91
N ASN A 207 11.18 -36.56 -2.79
CA ASN A 207 10.49 -36.74 -1.52
C ASN A 207 10.34 -35.43 -0.73
N ALA A 208 10.92 -34.33 -1.20
CA ALA A 208 10.72 -32.99 -0.64
C ALA A 208 9.32 -32.46 -0.95
N LYS A 209 8.70 -31.76 0.02
CA LYS A 209 7.46 -31.02 -0.18
C LYS A 209 7.65 -29.57 0.23
N ILE A 210 7.20 -28.67 -0.61
CA ILE A 210 7.35 -27.24 -0.40
C ILE A 210 5.97 -26.59 -0.59
N TYR A 211 5.55 -25.82 0.40
CA TYR A 211 4.29 -25.11 0.39
C TYR A 211 4.53 -23.61 0.56
N PHE A 212 4.19 -22.82 -0.46
CA PHE A 212 4.21 -21.36 -0.39
C PHE A 212 2.79 -20.79 -0.46
N SER A 213 2.50 -19.86 0.42
CA SER A 213 1.19 -19.19 0.50
C SER A 213 1.35 -17.69 0.64
N SER A 214 0.50 -16.93 -0.06
CA SER A 214 0.39 -15.47 0.09
C SER A 214 -0.90 -14.94 -0.53
N SER A 215 -1.31 -13.74 -0.14
CA SER A 215 -2.14 -12.89 -0.99
C SER A 215 -1.19 -12.10 -1.90
N PRO A 216 -1.56 -11.88 -3.18
CA PRO A 216 -0.71 -11.16 -4.12
C PRO A 216 -0.61 -9.67 -3.77
N THR A 217 0.36 -8.97 -4.34
CA THR A 217 0.58 -7.55 -4.16
C THR A 217 0.48 -6.80 -5.50
N ILE A 218 1.52 -6.07 -5.90
CA ILE A 218 1.53 -5.26 -7.11
C ILE A 218 2.06 -6.08 -8.28
N LYS A 219 1.48 -5.93 -9.47
CA LYS A 219 1.91 -6.57 -10.71
C LYS A 219 3.40 -6.34 -10.98
N GLY A 220 4.10 -7.39 -11.41
CA GLY A 220 5.55 -7.36 -11.64
C GLY A 220 6.40 -7.29 -10.36
N ALA A 221 5.78 -7.42 -9.18
CA ALA A 221 6.46 -7.44 -7.89
C ALA A 221 5.92 -8.51 -6.94
N SER A 222 4.80 -9.14 -7.28
CA SER A 222 4.18 -10.19 -6.50
C SER A 222 4.85 -11.53 -6.80
N ARG A 223 5.59 -12.05 -5.82
CA ARG A 223 6.27 -13.34 -5.93
C ARG A 223 5.30 -14.52 -6.00
N ILE A 224 4.19 -14.43 -5.25
CA ILE A 224 3.20 -15.50 -5.28
C ILE A 224 2.50 -15.56 -6.63
N ALA A 225 2.32 -14.41 -7.31
CA ALA A 225 1.80 -14.38 -8.68
C ALA A 225 2.76 -15.02 -9.66
N ASP A 226 4.06 -14.69 -9.61
CA ASP A 226 5.09 -15.31 -10.46
C ASP A 226 5.16 -16.83 -10.24
N LEU A 227 5.08 -17.28 -8.98
CA LEU A 227 5.04 -18.69 -8.64
C LEU A 227 3.76 -19.37 -9.15
N PHE A 228 2.61 -18.72 -9.05
CA PHE A 228 1.34 -19.23 -9.56
C PHE A 228 1.34 -19.29 -11.09
N GLU A 229 1.82 -18.25 -11.78
CA GLU A 229 1.96 -18.21 -13.24
C GLU A 229 2.86 -19.33 -13.78
N SER A 230 3.89 -19.74 -13.03
CA SER A 230 4.78 -20.85 -13.38
C SER A 230 4.23 -22.25 -13.05
N SER A 231 3.06 -22.34 -12.42
CA SER A 231 2.38 -23.58 -12.04
C SER A 231 1.36 -24.04 -13.08
N ASP A 232 0.58 -25.06 -12.75
CA ASP A 232 -0.55 -25.53 -13.57
C ASP A 232 -1.82 -24.66 -13.43
N GLN A 233 -1.81 -23.60 -12.59
CA GLN A 233 -2.81 -22.54 -12.49
C GLN A 233 -4.24 -23.04 -12.29
N ARG A 234 -4.52 -23.71 -11.17
CA ARG A 234 -5.85 -24.25 -10.88
C ARG A 234 -6.80 -23.19 -10.33
N TYR A 235 -8.02 -23.21 -10.87
CA TYR A 235 -9.17 -22.45 -10.39
C TYR A 235 -10.27 -23.38 -9.92
N TYR A 236 -11.01 -22.95 -8.87
CA TYR A 236 -12.07 -23.77 -8.30
C TYR A 236 -13.39 -23.50 -9.03
N TYR A 237 -13.86 -24.50 -9.74
CA TYR A 237 -15.12 -24.47 -10.47
C TYR A 237 -16.25 -24.96 -9.57
N VAL A 238 -17.38 -24.27 -9.62
CA VAL A 238 -18.60 -24.63 -8.89
C VAL A 238 -19.78 -24.70 -9.85
N PRO A 239 -20.73 -25.64 -9.67
CA PRO A 239 -21.91 -25.74 -10.54
C PRO A 239 -22.90 -24.62 -10.24
N CYS A 240 -23.57 -24.12 -11.27
CA CYS A 240 -24.81 -23.34 -11.12
C CYS A 240 -25.89 -24.21 -10.48
N PRO A 241 -26.67 -23.74 -9.49
CA PRO A 241 -27.71 -24.55 -8.84
C PRO A 241 -28.88 -24.88 -9.76
N THR A 242 -29.03 -24.20 -10.88
CA THR A 242 -30.15 -24.36 -11.81
C THR A 242 -29.79 -25.15 -13.07
N CYS A 243 -28.65 -24.82 -13.71
CA CYS A 243 -28.27 -25.42 -14.99
C CYS A 243 -27.04 -26.32 -14.90
N ASP A 244 -26.47 -26.53 -13.72
CA ASP A 244 -25.24 -27.30 -13.45
C ASP A 244 -23.99 -26.86 -14.24
N HIS A 245 -24.05 -25.71 -14.92
CA HIS A 245 -22.86 -25.13 -15.58
C HIS A 245 -21.73 -24.88 -14.58
N MET A 246 -20.57 -25.48 -14.84
CA MET A 246 -19.37 -25.33 -14.01
C MET A 246 -18.68 -24.02 -14.29
N GLN A 247 -18.55 -23.15 -13.29
CA GLN A 247 -18.05 -21.78 -13.42
C GLN A 247 -17.10 -21.41 -12.29
N VAL A 248 -16.16 -20.50 -12.58
CA VAL A 248 -15.36 -19.82 -11.58
C VAL A 248 -16.14 -18.61 -11.07
N LEU A 249 -16.15 -18.38 -9.75
CA LEU A 249 -16.79 -17.18 -9.21
C LEU A 249 -15.88 -15.96 -9.44
N GLU A 250 -16.35 -15.03 -10.26
CA GLU A 250 -15.69 -13.80 -10.64
C GLU A 250 -16.43 -12.58 -10.06
N TRP A 251 -15.69 -11.57 -9.63
CA TRP A 251 -16.24 -10.37 -9.01
C TRP A 251 -17.20 -9.62 -9.94
N GLU A 252 -16.88 -9.59 -11.19
CA GLU A 252 -17.57 -8.86 -12.25
C GLU A 252 -19.02 -9.37 -12.50
N ARG A 253 -19.33 -10.58 -12.01
CA ARG A 253 -20.67 -11.21 -12.07
C ARG A 253 -21.48 -11.08 -10.78
N LEU A 254 -20.94 -10.38 -9.77
CA LEU A 254 -21.70 -10.10 -8.56
C LEU A 254 -22.50 -8.81 -8.73
N HIS A 255 -23.82 -8.93 -8.72
CA HIS A 255 -24.77 -7.82 -8.83
C HIS A 255 -25.37 -7.48 -7.48
N TYR A 256 -25.53 -6.20 -7.19
CA TYR A 256 -26.16 -5.73 -5.95
C TYR A 256 -26.89 -4.41 -6.17
N SER A 257 -27.97 -4.20 -5.38
CA SER A 257 -28.73 -2.96 -5.38
C SER A 257 -27.95 -1.80 -4.77
N LYS A 258 -28.34 -0.56 -5.08
CA LYS A 258 -27.66 0.65 -4.54
C LYS A 258 -27.69 0.73 -3.01
N ASP A 259 -28.72 0.21 -2.39
CA ASP A 259 -28.92 0.13 -0.93
C ASP A 259 -28.32 -1.14 -0.32
N LEU A 260 -27.69 -2.00 -1.16
CA LEU A 260 -27.07 -3.28 -0.76
C LEU A 260 -28.05 -4.27 -0.10
N SER A 261 -29.35 -4.05 -0.24
CA SER A 261 -30.37 -4.94 0.33
C SER A 261 -30.49 -6.27 -0.42
N THR A 262 -30.09 -6.31 -1.70
CA THR A 262 -30.09 -7.51 -2.53
C THR A 262 -28.73 -7.72 -3.17
N VAL A 263 -28.20 -8.94 -3.06
CA VAL A 263 -26.92 -9.33 -3.67
C VAL A 263 -27.10 -10.70 -4.32
N HIS A 264 -26.78 -10.80 -5.60
CA HIS A 264 -26.93 -12.01 -6.40
C HIS A 264 -25.69 -12.23 -7.25
N TYR A 265 -25.43 -13.48 -7.58
CA TYR A 265 -24.38 -13.86 -8.53
C TYR A 265 -25.01 -14.32 -9.85
N GLU A 266 -24.60 -13.72 -10.96
CA GLU A 266 -25.08 -14.06 -12.31
C GLU A 266 -24.40 -15.32 -12.83
N CYS A 267 -25.16 -16.29 -13.33
CA CYS A 267 -24.59 -17.49 -13.94
C CYS A 267 -23.77 -17.18 -15.18
N ALA A 268 -22.64 -17.87 -15.32
CA ALA A 268 -21.74 -17.66 -16.46
C ALA A 268 -22.22 -18.31 -17.78
N ALA A 269 -23.21 -19.19 -17.73
CA ALA A 269 -23.76 -19.84 -18.91
C ALA A 269 -24.60 -18.84 -19.74
N PRO A 270 -24.31 -18.69 -21.06
CA PRO A 270 -25.00 -17.70 -21.89
C PRO A 270 -26.52 -17.86 -22.00
N GLU A 271 -27.03 -19.09 -21.76
CA GLU A 271 -28.43 -19.41 -21.86
C GLU A 271 -29.14 -19.49 -20.49
N CYS A 272 -28.47 -19.04 -19.43
CA CYS A 272 -28.95 -19.15 -18.06
C CYS A 272 -28.98 -17.77 -17.40
N ASP A 273 -30.13 -17.12 -17.38
CA ASP A 273 -30.34 -15.79 -16.78
C ASP A 273 -30.60 -15.85 -15.26
N VAL A 274 -30.11 -16.92 -14.60
CA VAL A 274 -30.37 -17.10 -13.16
C VAL A 274 -29.46 -16.19 -12.33
N LEU A 275 -30.08 -15.44 -11.42
CA LEU A 275 -29.43 -14.74 -10.33
C LEU A 275 -29.36 -15.65 -9.11
N ILE A 276 -28.16 -16.14 -8.82
CA ILE A 276 -27.90 -17.11 -7.76
C ILE A 276 -27.87 -16.39 -6.42
N GLU A 277 -28.69 -16.82 -5.46
CA GLU A 277 -28.65 -16.32 -4.09
C GLU A 277 -27.58 -17.02 -3.26
N GLU A 278 -27.03 -16.30 -2.27
CA GLU A 278 -25.88 -16.77 -1.49
C GLU A 278 -26.14 -18.07 -0.70
N HIS A 279 -27.39 -18.38 -0.37
CA HIS A 279 -27.73 -19.61 0.35
C HIS A 279 -27.37 -20.89 -0.42
N HIS A 280 -27.33 -20.84 -1.77
CA HIS A 280 -26.84 -21.94 -2.61
C HIS A 280 -25.36 -22.20 -2.53
N LYS A 281 -24.56 -21.23 -2.03
CA LYS A 281 -23.10 -21.28 -2.02
C LYS A 281 -22.54 -22.53 -1.37
N SER A 282 -23.13 -22.99 -0.26
CA SER A 282 -22.64 -24.19 0.45
C SER A 282 -22.73 -25.46 -0.41
N ASP A 283 -23.80 -25.65 -1.12
CA ASP A 283 -23.99 -26.78 -2.03
C ASP A 283 -23.08 -26.66 -3.26
N MET A 284 -23.00 -25.46 -3.85
CA MET A 284 -22.10 -25.19 -4.96
C MET A 284 -20.64 -25.51 -4.57
N LEU A 285 -20.19 -25.09 -3.40
CA LEU A 285 -18.84 -25.37 -2.91
C LEU A 285 -18.61 -26.87 -2.68
N ALA A 286 -19.60 -27.59 -2.15
CA ALA A 286 -19.48 -29.04 -1.89
C ALA A 286 -19.33 -29.85 -3.18
N ARG A 287 -19.95 -29.41 -4.28
CA ARG A 287 -19.90 -30.04 -5.62
C ARG A 287 -18.79 -29.47 -6.52
N GLY A 288 -17.98 -28.52 -6.01
CA GLY A 288 -16.92 -27.89 -6.78
C GLY A 288 -15.70 -28.78 -6.99
N GLU A 289 -14.93 -28.44 -8.01
CA GLU A 289 -13.69 -29.12 -8.37
C GLU A 289 -12.62 -28.16 -8.88
N TRP A 290 -11.36 -28.52 -8.68
CA TRP A 290 -10.23 -27.77 -9.22
C TRP A 290 -9.92 -28.19 -10.66
N ARG A 291 -9.71 -27.19 -11.55
CA ARG A 291 -9.30 -27.40 -12.93
C ARG A 291 -8.06 -26.61 -13.25
N ALA A 292 -7.08 -27.27 -13.88
CA ALA A 292 -5.85 -26.65 -14.34
C ALA A 292 -6.08 -25.85 -15.63
N HIS A 293 -5.50 -24.65 -15.70
CA HIS A 293 -5.55 -23.78 -16.88
C HIS A 293 -4.22 -23.74 -17.65
N ALA A 294 -3.18 -24.33 -17.10
CA ALA A 294 -1.86 -24.43 -17.74
C ALA A 294 -1.27 -25.84 -17.57
N ALA A 295 -0.35 -26.21 -18.44
CA ALA A 295 0.34 -27.50 -18.35
C ALA A 295 1.31 -27.56 -17.16
N GLY A 296 1.86 -26.39 -16.74
CA GLY A 296 2.85 -26.30 -15.68
C GLY A 296 4.14 -27.10 -15.96
N ASP A 297 4.95 -27.28 -14.92
CA ASP A 297 6.21 -28.06 -14.96
C ASP A 297 6.03 -29.54 -14.53
N GLY A 298 4.79 -29.97 -14.30
CA GLY A 298 4.44 -31.30 -13.79
C GLY A 298 4.87 -31.57 -12.33
N LYS A 299 5.47 -30.59 -11.66
CA LYS A 299 5.97 -30.70 -10.27
C LYS A 299 5.39 -29.63 -9.34
N THR A 300 4.91 -28.54 -9.92
CA THR A 300 4.33 -27.40 -9.21
C THR A 300 2.84 -27.31 -9.48
N VAL A 301 2.04 -27.34 -8.41
CA VAL A 301 0.58 -27.19 -8.48
C VAL A 301 0.23 -25.85 -7.83
N GLY A 302 -0.54 -25.02 -8.55
CA GLY A 302 -0.95 -23.70 -8.09
C GLY A 302 -2.46 -23.58 -7.92
N PHE A 303 -2.91 -22.97 -6.84
CA PHE A 303 -4.32 -22.79 -6.52
C PHE A 303 -4.65 -21.31 -6.34
N HIS A 304 -5.67 -20.83 -7.05
CA HIS A 304 -6.21 -19.48 -6.90
C HIS A 304 -7.64 -19.51 -6.35
N LEU A 305 -7.90 -18.68 -5.32
CA LEU A 305 -9.22 -18.59 -4.73
C LEU A 305 -9.48 -17.17 -4.20
N ASN A 306 -10.60 -16.55 -4.60
CA ASN A 306 -11.03 -15.25 -4.10
C ASN A 306 -12.03 -15.36 -2.94
N ALA A 307 -12.42 -14.23 -2.34
CA ALA A 307 -13.30 -14.21 -1.17
C ALA A 307 -14.77 -14.56 -1.46
N LEU A 308 -15.20 -14.61 -2.73
CA LEU A 308 -16.56 -15.07 -3.08
C LEU A 308 -16.81 -16.52 -2.64
N TYR A 309 -15.75 -17.31 -2.52
CA TYR A 309 -15.78 -18.70 -2.03
C TYR A 309 -15.76 -18.82 -0.50
N SER A 310 -15.85 -17.70 0.25
CA SER A 310 -15.88 -17.76 1.71
C SER A 310 -17.09 -18.56 2.19
N PRO A 311 -16.92 -19.51 3.15
CA PRO A 311 -18.04 -20.30 3.65
C PRO A 311 -19.16 -19.44 4.21
N THR A 312 -20.39 -19.87 4.06
CA THR A 312 -21.58 -19.21 4.64
C THR A 312 -21.37 -18.99 6.16
N GLY A 313 -21.59 -17.76 6.61
CA GLY A 313 -21.42 -17.36 8.02
C GLY A 313 -20.01 -16.83 8.35
N TRP A 314 -19.05 -16.83 7.39
CA TRP A 314 -17.75 -16.14 7.58
C TRP A 314 -17.80 -14.75 6.95
N MET A 315 -17.59 -14.67 5.64
CA MET A 315 -17.73 -13.44 4.88
C MET A 315 -18.79 -13.64 3.79
N ASP A 316 -19.85 -12.87 3.85
CA ASP A 316 -20.92 -12.91 2.88
C ASP A 316 -20.66 -11.99 1.68
N TRP A 317 -21.41 -12.17 0.61
CA TRP A 317 -21.30 -11.38 -0.61
C TRP A 317 -21.70 -9.91 -0.39
N ALA A 318 -22.65 -9.66 0.53
CA ALA A 318 -23.08 -8.30 0.87
C ALA A 318 -21.95 -7.52 1.56
N SER A 319 -21.23 -8.14 2.50
CA SER A 319 -20.07 -7.53 3.14
C SER A 319 -18.96 -7.20 2.13
N LEU A 320 -18.72 -8.06 1.13
CA LEU A 320 -17.77 -7.78 0.05
C LEU A 320 -18.22 -6.59 -0.81
N ALA A 321 -19.52 -6.49 -1.12
CA ALA A 321 -20.07 -5.36 -1.87
C ALA A 321 -19.94 -4.03 -1.10
N ILE A 322 -20.16 -4.04 0.23
CA ILE A 322 -19.95 -2.88 1.10
C ILE A 322 -18.47 -2.44 1.06
N GLU A 323 -17.53 -3.37 1.29
CA GLU A 323 -16.09 -3.05 1.24
C GLU A 323 -15.68 -2.48 -0.12
N PHE A 324 -16.24 -2.98 -1.21
CA PHE A 324 -15.94 -2.49 -2.56
C PHE A 324 -16.49 -1.07 -2.80
N GLU A 325 -17.74 -0.80 -2.39
CA GLU A 325 -18.33 0.53 -2.52
C GLU A 325 -17.59 1.57 -1.67
N ASP A 326 -17.15 1.21 -0.47
CA ASP A 326 -16.31 2.08 0.36
C ASP A 326 -14.93 2.33 -0.29
N ALA A 327 -14.35 1.31 -0.92
CA ALA A 327 -13.12 1.46 -1.70
C ALA A 327 -13.32 2.37 -2.92
N LYS A 328 -14.48 2.29 -3.63
CA LYS A 328 -14.85 3.20 -4.72
C LYS A 328 -15.02 4.64 -4.25
N LYS A 329 -15.67 4.86 -3.11
CA LYS A 329 -15.82 6.20 -2.51
C LYS A 329 -14.46 6.81 -2.18
N ALA A 330 -13.55 6.04 -1.56
CA ALA A 330 -12.19 6.50 -1.27
C ALA A 330 -11.40 6.78 -2.56
N GLN A 331 -11.50 5.90 -3.56
CA GLN A 331 -10.90 6.11 -4.88
C GLN A 331 -11.45 7.39 -5.54
N ALA A 332 -12.77 7.62 -5.44
CA ALA A 332 -13.39 8.86 -5.87
C ALA A 332 -12.85 10.11 -5.15
N GLN A 333 -12.24 10.01 -3.99
CA GLN A 333 -11.53 11.07 -3.25
C GLN A 333 -10.02 11.10 -3.52
N GLY A 334 -9.48 10.20 -4.38
CA GLY A 334 -8.05 10.10 -4.73
C GLY A 334 -7.24 9.10 -3.92
N ASP A 335 -7.87 8.39 -2.97
CA ASP A 335 -7.20 7.32 -2.21
C ASP A 335 -7.52 5.95 -2.82
N THR A 336 -6.56 5.37 -3.54
CA THR A 336 -6.68 4.03 -4.15
C THR A 336 -6.26 2.91 -3.20
N SER A 337 -5.83 3.22 -1.98
CA SER A 337 -5.28 2.23 -1.05
C SER A 337 -6.31 1.15 -0.67
N LEU A 338 -7.57 1.55 -0.43
CA LEU A 338 -8.64 0.60 -0.11
C LEU A 338 -8.98 -0.31 -1.30
N MET A 339 -8.97 0.22 -2.52
CA MET A 339 -9.19 -0.55 -3.73
C MET A 339 -8.06 -1.57 -3.94
N GLN A 340 -6.80 -1.16 -3.77
CA GLN A 340 -5.65 -2.07 -3.80
C GLN A 340 -5.78 -3.18 -2.75
N VAL A 341 -6.17 -2.83 -1.52
CA VAL A 341 -6.41 -3.81 -0.44
C VAL A 341 -7.50 -4.79 -0.86
N PHE A 342 -8.62 -4.33 -1.42
CA PHE A 342 -9.72 -5.17 -1.89
C PHE A 342 -9.24 -6.16 -2.98
N TYR A 343 -8.57 -5.67 -4.03
CA TYR A 343 -8.04 -6.51 -5.10
C TYR A 343 -7.06 -7.57 -4.56
N ASN A 344 -6.11 -7.17 -3.74
CA ASN A 344 -5.07 -8.08 -3.25
C ASN A 344 -5.61 -9.09 -2.23
N THR A 345 -6.47 -8.63 -1.30
CA THR A 345 -6.86 -9.45 -0.14
C THR A 345 -8.22 -10.12 -0.28
N ARG A 346 -9.14 -9.57 -1.13
CA ARG A 346 -10.46 -10.14 -1.37
C ARG A 346 -10.53 -10.87 -2.69
N LEU A 347 -10.02 -10.28 -3.77
CA LEU A 347 -10.02 -10.93 -5.08
C LEU A 347 -8.83 -11.85 -5.31
N ALA A 348 -7.79 -11.78 -4.47
CA ALA A 348 -6.51 -12.46 -4.67
C ALA A 348 -5.91 -12.16 -6.07
N LYS A 349 -6.18 -10.96 -6.59
CA LYS A 349 -5.65 -10.46 -7.86
C LYS A 349 -4.51 -9.49 -7.60
N VAL A 350 -3.49 -9.47 -8.46
CA VAL A 350 -2.43 -8.46 -8.39
C VAL A 350 -3.03 -7.07 -8.67
N TRP A 351 -2.60 -6.09 -7.91
CA TRP A 351 -2.92 -4.70 -8.20
C TRP A 351 -2.08 -4.21 -9.36
N ASP A 352 -2.71 -3.82 -10.46
CA ASP A 352 -2.04 -3.24 -11.62
C ASP A 352 -2.26 -1.73 -11.66
N SER A 353 -1.31 -0.99 -11.13
CA SER A 353 -1.33 0.48 -11.22
C SER A 353 -1.10 1.01 -12.64
N ALA A 354 -0.68 0.15 -13.56
CA ALA A 354 -0.42 0.53 -14.95
C ALA A 354 -1.67 0.40 -15.85
N LEU A 355 -2.71 -0.32 -15.44
CA LEU A 355 -3.98 -0.39 -16.19
C LEU A 355 -4.74 0.94 -16.22
N GLU A 356 -4.33 1.92 -15.42
CA GLU A 356 -4.93 3.26 -15.34
C GLU A 356 -4.01 4.35 -15.89
N GLN A 357 -2.97 4.06 -16.67
CA GLN A 357 -2.22 5.13 -17.35
C GLN A 357 -3.13 5.77 -18.41
N THR A 358 -3.76 6.86 -18.01
CA THR A 358 -4.46 7.73 -18.94
C THR A 358 -3.48 8.19 -20.01
N LYS A 359 -3.82 7.98 -21.27
CA LYS A 359 -2.99 8.44 -22.40
C LYS A 359 -3.17 9.95 -22.60
N ALA A 360 -2.14 10.60 -23.16
CA ALA A 360 -2.20 12.03 -23.47
C ALA A 360 -3.41 12.40 -24.33
N GLU A 361 -3.76 11.56 -25.29
CA GLU A 361 -4.88 11.77 -26.21
C GLU A 361 -6.23 11.88 -25.49
N VAL A 362 -6.41 11.12 -24.39
CA VAL A 362 -7.63 11.18 -23.57
C VAL A 362 -7.74 12.52 -22.85
N LEU A 363 -6.61 13.01 -22.29
CA LEU A 363 -6.57 14.32 -21.63
C LEU A 363 -6.77 15.46 -22.64
N ILE A 364 -6.16 15.36 -23.84
CA ILE A 364 -6.34 16.33 -24.94
C ILE A 364 -7.81 16.40 -25.34
N ALA A 365 -8.44 15.25 -25.64
CA ALA A 365 -9.84 15.20 -26.04
C ALA A 365 -10.75 15.84 -24.98
N ARG A 366 -10.48 15.59 -23.69
CA ARG A 366 -11.24 16.19 -22.59
C ARG A 366 -11.00 17.69 -22.48
N ALA A 367 -9.76 18.14 -22.57
CA ALA A 367 -9.43 19.58 -22.54
C ALA A 367 -10.10 20.36 -23.66
N ARG A 368 -10.17 19.83 -24.89
CA ARG A 368 -10.83 20.47 -26.01
C ARG A 368 -12.35 20.66 -25.83
N LEU A 369 -12.97 19.98 -24.87
CA LEU A 369 -14.39 20.15 -24.52
C LEU A 369 -14.61 21.21 -23.43
N GLU A 370 -13.56 21.69 -22.78
CA GLU A 370 -13.65 22.71 -21.73
C GLU A 370 -13.97 24.11 -22.32
N ASN A 371 -14.64 24.92 -21.51
CA ASN A 371 -15.16 26.22 -21.93
C ASN A 371 -14.24 27.41 -21.60
N TYR A 372 -12.97 27.14 -21.23
CA TYR A 372 -12.04 28.20 -20.84
C TYR A 372 -10.68 28.03 -21.50
N THR A 373 -9.97 29.15 -21.64
CA THR A 373 -8.61 29.28 -22.18
C THR A 373 -7.63 29.67 -21.07
N LEU A 374 -6.33 29.57 -21.34
CA LEU A 374 -5.29 30.04 -20.42
C LEU A 374 -5.49 31.51 -20.05
N GLY A 375 -5.37 31.84 -18.77
CA GLY A 375 -5.65 33.14 -18.19
C GLY A 375 -7.12 33.38 -17.85
N ALA A 376 -8.05 32.59 -18.39
CA ALA A 376 -9.46 32.64 -18.02
C ALA A 376 -9.72 31.77 -16.76
N MET A 377 -10.62 32.26 -15.93
CA MET A 377 -10.93 31.59 -14.66
C MET A 377 -12.32 30.97 -14.66
N PRO A 378 -12.44 29.63 -14.54
CA PRO A 378 -13.75 28.99 -14.34
C PRO A 378 -14.42 29.39 -13.02
N SER A 379 -15.75 29.40 -13.00
CA SER A 379 -16.55 29.80 -11.84
C SER A 379 -16.36 28.86 -10.60
N GLY A 380 -15.89 27.64 -10.82
CA GLY A 380 -15.59 26.69 -9.74
C GLY A 380 -14.30 27.00 -9.00
N VAL A 381 -13.42 27.84 -9.52
CA VAL A 381 -12.15 28.20 -8.89
C VAL A 381 -12.37 29.21 -7.76
N LEU A 382 -11.98 28.85 -6.56
CA LEU A 382 -12.15 29.69 -5.36
C LEU A 382 -10.81 30.15 -4.77
N MET A 383 -9.72 29.43 -5.01
CA MET A 383 -8.38 29.75 -4.50
C MET A 383 -7.35 29.42 -5.59
N LEU A 384 -6.21 30.15 -5.59
CA LEU A 384 -5.12 29.95 -6.54
C LEU A 384 -3.81 29.60 -5.83
N THR A 385 -3.07 28.63 -6.36
CA THR A 385 -1.66 28.41 -6.04
C THR A 385 -0.80 28.47 -7.30
N GLY A 386 0.49 28.71 -7.12
CA GLY A 386 1.46 28.76 -8.21
C GLY A 386 2.63 27.81 -8.00
N ALA A 387 3.25 27.46 -9.10
CA ALA A 387 4.52 26.72 -9.12
C ALA A 387 5.45 27.28 -10.18
N VAL A 388 6.75 27.20 -9.94
CA VAL A 388 7.79 27.60 -10.88
C VAL A 388 8.85 26.51 -10.94
N ASP A 389 9.13 26.04 -12.13
CA ASP A 389 10.22 25.13 -12.45
C ASP A 389 11.37 25.92 -13.07
N VAL A 390 12.62 25.68 -12.62
CA VAL A 390 13.80 26.43 -13.03
C VAL A 390 14.68 25.57 -13.93
N GLN A 391 14.70 25.91 -15.22
CA GLN A 391 15.49 25.23 -16.24
C GLN A 391 16.76 26.04 -16.59
N ALA A 392 17.68 25.47 -17.37
CA ALA A 392 18.95 26.10 -17.69
C ALA A 392 18.83 27.45 -18.43
N ASN A 393 17.76 27.68 -19.17
CA ASN A 393 17.57 28.85 -20.05
C ASN A 393 16.19 29.48 -19.98
N ARG A 394 15.36 29.10 -19.00
CA ARG A 394 13.99 29.60 -18.84
C ARG A 394 13.44 29.27 -17.45
N LEU A 395 12.39 30.00 -17.09
CA LEU A 395 11.51 29.64 -15.98
C LEU A 395 10.16 29.23 -16.55
N GLU A 396 9.62 28.10 -16.08
CA GLU A 396 8.26 27.68 -16.42
C GLU A 396 7.36 27.88 -15.20
N MET A 397 6.26 28.60 -15.34
CA MET A 397 5.32 28.83 -14.26
C MET A 397 3.93 28.29 -14.59
N MET A 398 3.26 27.78 -13.58
CA MET A 398 1.85 27.36 -13.65
C MET A 398 1.06 28.00 -12.52
N VAL A 399 -0.20 28.35 -12.81
CA VAL A 399 -1.20 28.75 -11.83
C VAL A 399 -2.33 27.73 -11.86
N MET A 400 -2.62 27.15 -10.71
CA MET A 400 -3.68 26.17 -10.55
C MET A 400 -4.76 26.69 -9.61
N GLY A 401 -6.00 26.57 -10.05
CA GLY A 401 -7.20 26.89 -9.29
C GLY A 401 -7.67 25.68 -8.47
N PHE A 402 -8.26 25.95 -7.32
CA PHE A 402 -8.84 24.95 -6.42
C PHE A 402 -10.25 25.34 -6.03
N GLY A 403 -11.15 24.37 -6.04
CA GLY A 403 -12.55 24.51 -5.64
C GLY A 403 -13.01 23.41 -4.70
N VAL A 404 -14.33 23.30 -4.54
CA VAL A 404 -14.98 22.34 -3.65
C VAL A 404 -14.51 20.92 -3.92
N GLY A 405 -14.23 20.17 -2.85
CA GLY A 405 -13.76 18.78 -2.96
C GLY A 405 -12.37 18.64 -3.59
N MET A 406 -11.54 19.68 -3.57
CA MET A 406 -10.21 19.68 -4.20
C MET A 406 -10.27 19.53 -5.74
N GLU A 407 -11.37 19.92 -6.36
CA GLU A 407 -11.47 20.08 -7.81
C GLU A 407 -10.45 21.11 -8.27
N ARG A 408 -9.77 20.87 -9.41
CA ARG A 408 -8.58 21.62 -9.84
C ARG A 408 -8.67 22.03 -11.30
N TRP A 409 -8.17 23.23 -11.59
CA TRP A 409 -8.10 23.79 -12.93
C TRP A 409 -6.70 24.32 -13.23
N VAL A 410 -6.11 23.96 -14.36
CA VAL A 410 -4.93 24.66 -14.88
C VAL A 410 -5.39 25.97 -15.45
N VAL A 411 -5.22 27.05 -14.66
CA VAL A 411 -5.69 28.39 -15.02
C VAL A 411 -4.70 29.09 -15.94
N ASP A 412 -3.39 28.93 -15.69
CA ASP A 412 -2.37 29.59 -16.49
C ASP A 412 -1.10 28.76 -16.57
N HIS A 413 -0.42 28.82 -17.71
CA HIS A 413 0.88 28.20 -17.92
C HIS A 413 1.73 29.13 -18.81
N GLN A 414 2.92 29.53 -18.35
CA GLN A 414 3.78 30.45 -19.03
C GLN A 414 5.24 30.00 -19.01
N ILE A 415 5.92 30.23 -20.12
CA ILE A 415 7.37 30.03 -20.25
C ILE A 415 8.01 31.41 -20.34
N ILE A 416 8.91 31.72 -19.42
CA ILE A 416 9.70 32.95 -19.35
C ILE A 416 11.10 32.63 -19.83
N TRP A 417 11.39 32.98 -21.08
CA TRP A 417 12.71 32.76 -21.66
C TRP A 417 13.72 33.75 -21.09
N GLY A 418 14.88 33.27 -20.67
CA GLY A 418 15.99 34.03 -20.11
C GLY A 418 16.91 33.20 -19.27
N ASP A 419 18.12 33.65 -19.06
CA ASP A 419 19.08 33.01 -18.18
C ASP A 419 18.64 33.20 -16.70
N PRO A 420 18.44 32.11 -15.91
CA PRO A 420 18.15 32.24 -14.50
C PRO A 420 19.27 32.86 -13.65
N ALA A 421 20.50 32.95 -14.16
CA ALA A 421 21.55 33.73 -13.52
C ALA A 421 21.33 35.25 -13.64
N ASP A 422 20.46 35.70 -14.59
CA ASP A 422 20.16 37.12 -14.79
C ASP A 422 18.99 37.58 -13.91
N GLU A 423 19.19 38.57 -13.05
CA GLU A 423 18.15 39.14 -12.19
C GLU A 423 16.93 39.66 -12.98
N ARG A 424 17.09 40.05 -14.25
CA ARG A 424 15.99 40.50 -15.13
C ARG A 424 14.98 39.39 -15.39
N THR A 425 15.42 38.14 -15.54
CA THR A 425 14.52 37.00 -15.71
C THR A 425 13.61 36.83 -14.49
N TRP A 426 14.17 36.97 -13.28
CA TRP A 426 13.40 36.93 -12.04
C TRP A 426 12.49 38.13 -11.82
N ALA A 427 12.85 39.30 -12.32
CA ALA A 427 11.98 40.48 -12.28
C ALA A 427 10.72 40.26 -13.13
N VAL A 428 10.85 39.66 -14.32
CA VAL A 428 9.68 39.28 -15.16
C VAL A 428 8.79 38.28 -14.41
N LEU A 429 9.37 37.26 -13.80
CA LEU A 429 8.63 36.31 -13.00
C LEU A 429 7.88 36.98 -11.84
N ASP A 430 8.53 37.91 -11.15
CA ASP A 430 7.93 38.62 -10.03
C ASP A 430 6.68 39.42 -10.44
N GLU A 431 6.72 40.11 -11.58
CA GLU A 431 5.57 40.80 -12.11
C GLU A 431 4.42 39.82 -12.47
N LYS A 432 4.77 38.68 -13.09
CA LYS A 432 3.77 37.64 -13.36
C LYS A 432 3.11 37.09 -12.12
N LEU A 433 3.90 36.89 -11.04
CA LEU A 433 3.38 36.38 -9.75
C LEU A 433 2.56 37.39 -8.94
N LYS A 434 2.58 38.69 -9.33
CA LYS A 434 1.72 39.74 -8.78
C LYS A 434 0.39 39.84 -9.52
N ALA A 435 0.26 39.24 -10.70
CA ALA A 435 -0.97 39.29 -11.49
C ALA A 435 -2.18 38.78 -10.69
N ARG A 436 -3.32 39.37 -10.93
CA ARG A 436 -4.61 38.93 -10.42
C ARG A 436 -5.43 38.32 -11.56
N TYR A 437 -6.09 37.25 -11.31
CA TYR A 437 -6.94 36.55 -12.25
C TYR A 437 -8.40 36.91 -11.99
N ARG A 438 -9.09 37.44 -13.00
CA ARG A 438 -10.47 37.89 -12.83
C ARG A 438 -11.44 36.72 -12.76
N HIS A 439 -12.10 36.57 -11.63
CA HIS A 439 -13.16 35.59 -11.44
C HIS A 439 -14.46 36.05 -12.09
N PRO A 440 -15.33 35.16 -12.61
CA PRO A 440 -16.62 35.54 -13.22
C PRO A 440 -17.53 36.41 -12.34
N CYS A 441 -17.37 36.36 -11.02
CA CYS A 441 -18.07 37.26 -10.08
C CYS A 441 -17.50 38.69 -10.03
N GLY A 442 -16.48 39.06 -10.83
CA GLY A 442 -15.87 40.36 -10.90
C GLY A 442 -14.57 40.53 -10.07
N VAL A 443 -14.35 39.71 -9.07
CA VAL A 443 -13.21 39.80 -8.13
C VAL A 443 -11.91 39.35 -8.79
N GLY A 444 -10.80 40.04 -8.55
CA GLY A 444 -9.46 39.62 -8.94
C GLY A 444 -8.81 38.74 -7.90
N LEU A 445 -8.65 37.44 -8.15
CA LEU A 445 -7.96 36.49 -7.24
C LEU A 445 -6.45 36.59 -7.39
N ALA A 446 -5.74 36.67 -6.26
CA ALA A 446 -4.29 36.59 -6.19
C ALA A 446 -3.81 35.14 -5.97
N ILE A 447 -2.59 34.85 -6.38
CA ILE A 447 -1.92 33.58 -6.06
C ILE A 447 -1.56 33.58 -4.58
N LEU A 448 -2.06 32.63 -3.81
CA LEU A 448 -1.97 32.62 -2.33
C LEU A 448 -0.65 32.03 -1.82
N ALA A 449 -0.07 31.08 -2.55
CA ALA A 449 1.24 30.49 -2.26
C ALA A 449 1.91 30.02 -3.56
N VAL A 450 3.22 30.12 -3.62
CA VAL A 450 4.03 29.72 -4.78
C VAL A 450 5.21 28.87 -4.33
N GLY A 451 5.38 27.72 -4.97
CA GLY A 451 6.57 26.87 -4.81
C GLY A 451 7.53 27.08 -5.99
N VAL A 452 8.79 27.41 -5.70
CA VAL A 452 9.85 27.54 -6.71
C VAL A 452 10.83 26.39 -6.53
N ASP A 453 11.00 25.56 -7.59
CA ASP A 453 11.91 24.41 -7.50
C ASP A 453 13.38 24.85 -7.36
N SER A 454 14.06 24.28 -6.39
CA SER A 454 15.48 24.49 -6.11
C SER A 454 16.34 23.26 -6.40
N GLY A 455 15.80 22.29 -7.12
CA GLY A 455 16.49 21.02 -7.41
C GLY A 455 17.58 21.10 -8.48
N GLY A 456 17.66 22.20 -9.25
CA GLY A 456 18.57 22.38 -10.37
C GLY A 456 19.86 23.11 -10.03
N HIS A 457 20.48 23.69 -11.07
CA HIS A 457 21.79 24.37 -10.98
C HIS A 457 21.72 25.78 -10.39
N HIS A 458 20.56 26.43 -10.39
CA HIS A 458 20.35 27.82 -9.96
C HIS A 458 19.77 27.92 -8.54
N THR A 459 20.28 27.11 -7.63
CA THR A 459 19.75 26.98 -6.26
C THR A 459 19.88 28.27 -5.44
N ASP A 460 20.99 28.99 -5.58
CA ASP A 460 21.27 30.21 -4.82
C ASP A 460 20.36 31.37 -5.29
N GLU A 461 20.11 31.48 -6.59
CA GLU A 461 19.17 32.43 -7.17
C GLU A 461 17.72 32.17 -6.69
N VAL A 462 17.32 30.91 -6.64
CA VAL A 462 16.00 30.49 -6.09
C VAL A 462 15.91 30.90 -4.63
N TYR A 463 16.90 30.58 -3.81
CA TYR A 463 16.89 30.91 -2.38
C TYR A 463 16.81 32.43 -2.16
N GLN A 464 17.61 33.20 -2.90
CA GLN A 464 17.59 34.66 -2.83
C GLN A 464 16.23 35.23 -3.27
N PHE A 465 15.66 34.74 -4.34
CA PHE A 465 14.34 35.16 -4.83
C PHE A 465 13.22 34.89 -3.83
N CYS A 466 13.20 33.70 -3.25
CA CYS A 466 12.19 33.28 -2.28
C CYS A 466 12.35 34.00 -0.92
N ARG A 467 13.59 34.17 -0.45
CA ARG A 467 13.88 34.82 0.84
C ARG A 467 13.25 36.20 0.98
N VAL A 468 13.42 37.05 -0.02
CA VAL A 468 12.90 38.43 0.04
C VAL A 468 11.39 38.50 -0.21
N ARG A 469 10.75 37.39 -0.66
CA ARG A 469 9.31 37.30 -0.98
C ARG A 469 8.56 36.35 -0.07
N ARG A 470 9.16 35.85 1.01
CA ARG A 470 8.53 34.95 2.00
C ARG A 470 7.20 35.49 2.53
N TRP A 471 7.10 36.80 2.72
CA TRP A 471 5.87 37.46 3.18
C TRP A 471 4.69 37.35 2.18
N ARG A 472 4.96 36.97 0.94
CA ARG A 472 3.98 36.65 -0.12
C ARG A 472 3.72 35.14 -0.26
N ASN A 473 4.20 34.31 0.67
CA ASN A 473 4.16 32.85 0.61
C ASN A 473 4.88 32.30 -0.65
N ILE A 474 6.00 32.89 -1.03
CA ILE A 474 6.85 32.37 -2.12
C ILE A 474 8.01 31.61 -1.48
N PHE A 475 8.07 30.29 -1.68
CA PHE A 475 8.99 29.40 -0.98
C PHE A 475 9.85 28.58 -1.95
N ALA A 476 11.10 28.36 -1.56
CA ALA A 476 11.93 27.34 -2.22
C ALA A 476 11.39 25.94 -1.85
N ILE A 477 11.24 25.10 -2.85
CA ILE A 477 10.81 23.71 -2.68
C ILE A 477 11.82 22.75 -3.30
N LYS A 478 11.81 21.49 -2.83
CA LYS A 478 12.65 20.42 -3.38
C LYS A 478 11.94 19.08 -3.21
N GLY A 479 12.04 18.22 -4.23
CA GLY A 479 11.56 16.84 -4.13
C GLY A 479 12.26 16.06 -3.02
N ALA A 480 11.50 15.32 -2.21
CA ALA A 480 12.04 14.46 -1.16
C ALA A 480 12.70 13.21 -1.76
N SER A 481 13.91 12.89 -1.32
CA SER A 481 14.66 11.72 -1.81
C SER A 481 14.16 10.37 -1.26
N LYS A 482 13.31 10.37 -0.23
CA LYS A 482 12.73 9.16 0.35
C LYS A 482 11.28 9.04 -0.07
N PRO A 483 10.84 7.88 -0.63
CA PRO A 483 9.46 7.65 -1.04
C PRO A 483 8.49 7.61 0.16
N GLY A 484 7.19 7.81 -0.12
CA GLY A 484 6.12 7.76 0.89
C GLY A 484 6.09 8.96 1.85
N ARG A 485 6.71 10.07 1.50
CA ARG A 485 6.62 11.32 2.28
C ARG A 485 5.28 12.00 2.03
N PRO A 486 4.75 12.76 3.01
CA PRO A 486 3.57 13.61 2.78
C PRO A 486 3.80 14.55 1.59
N VAL A 487 2.72 14.96 0.92
CA VAL A 487 2.77 15.88 -0.24
C VAL A 487 3.62 17.13 0.05
N ILE A 488 3.54 17.66 1.29
CA ILE A 488 4.45 18.69 1.79
C ILE A 488 4.93 18.36 3.20
N ALA A 489 6.17 18.71 3.52
CA ALA A 489 6.72 18.55 4.87
C ALA A 489 5.94 19.39 5.89
N GLN A 490 5.85 18.94 7.15
CA GLN A 490 5.18 19.68 8.21
C GLN A 490 5.92 20.95 8.65
N ARG A 491 7.23 21.00 8.43
CA ARG A 491 8.09 22.14 8.77
C ARG A 491 9.15 22.30 7.68
N PRO A 492 9.56 23.55 7.36
CA PRO A 492 10.67 23.79 6.45
C PRO A 492 12.01 23.43 7.09
N SER A 493 13.00 23.16 6.25
CA SER A 493 14.39 23.15 6.63
C SER A 493 14.96 24.53 6.36
N MET A 494 15.72 25.08 7.32
CA MET A 494 16.44 26.33 7.11
C MET A 494 17.72 26.05 6.34
N VAL A 495 17.98 26.82 5.28
CA VAL A 495 19.17 26.68 4.42
C VAL A 495 19.94 27.99 4.35
N ASP A 496 21.24 27.87 4.19
CA ASP A 496 22.12 29.03 4.01
C ASP A 496 21.91 29.60 2.60
N VAL A 497 21.99 30.91 2.48
CA VAL A 497 21.84 31.64 1.20
C VAL A 497 23.16 32.35 0.91
N THR A 498 23.79 31.99 -0.18
CA THR A 498 24.98 32.66 -0.68
C THR A 498 24.64 33.57 -1.85
N TRP A 499 24.79 34.88 -1.70
CA TRP A 499 24.50 35.85 -2.73
C TRP A 499 25.57 36.92 -2.85
N LYS A 500 26.09 37.12 -4.05
CA LYS A 500 27.16 38.11 -4.32
C LYS A 500 28.35 38.01 -3.34
N GLY A 501 28.74 36.77 -2.98
CA GLY A 501 29.88 36.51 -2.10
C GLY A 501 29.61 36.66 -0.60
N GLN A 502 28.39 36.96 -0.20
CA GLN A 502 27.96 37.00 1.20
C GLN A 502 27.06 35.78 1.50
N THR A 503 27.37 35.07 2.60
CA THR A 503 26.55 33.93 3.05
C THR A 503 25.79 34.30 4.30
N GLU A 504 24.48 34.21 4.22
CA GLU A 504 23.56 34.34 5.36
C GLU A 504 23.14 32.95 5.83
N ARG A 505 23.48 32.62 7.08
CA ARG A 505 23.12 31.34 7.68
C ARG A 505 21.61 31.28 7.96
N ASN A 506 21.00 30.14 7.63
CA ASN A 506 19.56 29.94 7.76
C ASN A 506 18.71 31.02 7.06
N GLY A 507 19.20 31.54 5.93
CA GLY A 507 18.61 32.69 5.24
C GLY A 507 17.30 32.40 4.52
N ALA A 508 17.02 31.17 4.13
CA ALA A 508 15.79 30.80 3.42
C ALA A 508 15.13 29.52 3.98
N GLU A 509 13.83 29.44 3.78
CA GLU A 509 13.02 28.25 4.06
C GLU A 509 12.98 27.35 2.84
N LEU A 510 13.40 26.09 3.02
CA LEU A 510 13.27 25.03 2.02
C LEU A 510 12.22 24.02 2.46
N TRP A 511 11.19 23.85 1.64
CA TRP A 511 10.12 22.89 1.87
C TRP A 511 10.32 21.62 1.04
N PHE A 512 10.30 20.47 1.70
CA PHE A 512 10.38 19.18 0.99
C PHE A 512 9.00 18.72 0.55
N VAL A 513 8.90 18.32 -0.72
CA VAL A 513 7.69 17.83 -1.38
C VAL A 513 7.81 16.33 -1.59
N GLY A 514 6.83 15.55 -1.12
CA GLY A 514 6.69 14.13 -1.42
C GLY A 514 6.16 13.95 -2.85
N THR A 515 7.06 14.04 -3.82
CA THR A 515 6.70 14.07 -5.26
C THR A 515 6.02 12.79 -5.70
N ASP A 516 6.43 11.64 -5.20
CA ASP A 516 5.81 10.34 -5.46
C ASP A 516 4.35 10.29 -4.98
N THR A 517 4.10 10.73 -3.74
CA THR A 517 2.74 10.80 -3.18
C THR A 517 1.86 11.78 -3.94
N ALA A 518 2.41 12.95 -4.34
CA ALA A 518 1.67 13.94 -5.12
C ALA A 518 1.38 13.44 -6.56
N LYS A 519 2.34 12.74 -7.19
CA LYS A 519 2.13 12.11 -8.50
C LYS A 519 1.04 11.05 -8.44
N ASP A 520 1.02 10.23 -7.38
CA ASP A 520 -0.06 9.26 -7.14
C ASP A 520 -1.43 9.96 -7.08
N TRP A 521 -1.51 11.08 -6.36
CA TRP A 521 -2.73 11.88 -6.27
C TRP A 521 -3.19 12.43 -7.63
N ILE A 522 -2.28 12.86 -8.49
CA ILE A 522 -2.57 13.42 -9.82
C ILE A 522 -2.99 12.31 -10.78
N TYR A 523 -2.20 11.25 -10.91
CA TYR A 523 -2.47 10.16 -11.84
C TYR A 523 -3.76 9.41 -11.52
N ASN A 524 -4.08 9.20 -10.26
CA ASN A 524 -5.32 8.57 -9.83
C ASN A 524 -6.58 9.37 -10.19
N ARG A 525 -6.40 10.64 -10.61
CA ARG A 525 -7.50 11.55 -11.00
C ARG A 525 -7.68 11.72 -12.50
N TYR A 526 -6.68 11.38 -13.29
CA TYR A 526 -6.80 11.47 -14.73
C TYR A 526 -7.99 10.71 -15.34
N PRO A 527 -8.40 9.53 -14.88
CA PRO A 527 -9.56 8.83 -15.42
C PRO A 527 -10.90 9.53 -15.19
N PHE A 528 -10.99 10.41 -14.18
CA PHE A 528 -12.27 11.02 -13.78
C PHE A 528 -12.41 12.44 -14.38
N PRO A 529 -13.40 12.67 -15.28
CA PRO A 529 -13.59 14.00 -15.87
C PRO A 529 -14.17 15.00 -14.87
N ASP A 530 -15.04 14.56 -13.96
CA ASP A 530 -15.80 15.41 -13.05
C ASP A 530 -15.77 14.88 -11.61
N GLY A 531 -16.16 15.72 -10.66
CA GLY A 531 -16.32 15.38 -9.25
C GLY A 531 -15.12 15.73 -8.38
N PRO A 532 -15.17 15.37 -7.08
CA PRO A 532 -14.15 15.77 -6.12
C PRO A 532 -12.74 15.38 -6.57
N GLY A 533 -11.82 16.35 -6.59
CA GLY A 533 -10.42 16.18 -6.99
C GLY A 533 -10.19 16.04 -8.50
N SER A 534 -11.19 16.15 -9.37
CA SER A 534 -11.00 16.14 -10.81
C SER A 534 -10.06 17.27 -11.27
N LEU A 535 -9.44 17.07 -12.42
CA LEU A 535 -8.44 17.96 -12.97
C LEU A 535 -8.91 18.43 -14.34
N HIS A 536 -9.09 19.74 -14.48
CA HIS A 536 -9.54 20.43 -15.69
C HIS A 536 -8.37 21.15 -16.35
N PHE A 537 -8.40 21.22 -17.67
CA PHE A 537 -7.33 21.82 -18.48
C PHE A 537 -7.91 22.86 -19.41
N ALA A 538 -7.23 23.99 -19.56
CA ALA A 538 -7.61 25.00 -20.56
C ALA A 538 -7.56 24.39 -21.97
N ASN A 539 -8.55 24.77 -22.82
CA ASN A 539 -8.73 24.14 -24.13
C ASN A 539 -7.67 24.53 -25.17
N ASP A 540 -6.89 25.58 -24.91
CA ASP A 540 -5.81 26.07 -25.73
C ASP A 540 -4.41 25.62 -25.32
N LEU A 541 -4.31 24.73 -24.30
CA LEU A 541 -3.03 24.11 -23.94
C LEU A 541 -2.46 23.29 -25.11
N PRO A 542 -1.15 23.37 -25.38
CA PRO A 542 -0.51 22.62 -26.47
C PRO A 542 -0.48 21.11 -26.15
N ASP A 543 -0.52 20.26 -27.18
CA ASP A 543 -0.50 18.81 -27.03
C ASP A 543 0.75 18.32 -26.31
N GLU A 544 1.90 19.01 -26.46
CA GLU A 544 3.14 18.72 -25.72
C GLU A 544 2.98 18.81 -24.20
N PHE A 545 2.14 19.73 -23.71
CA PHE A 545 1.82 19.84 -22.28
C PHE A 545 1.23 18.53 -21.74
N PHE A 546 0.29 17.94 -22.46
CA PHE A 546 -0.35 16.69 -22.07
C PHE A 546 0.61 15.50 -22.16
N ALA A 547 1.51 15.48 -23.14
CA ALA A 547 2.57 14.48 -23.19
C ALA A 547 3.46 14.53 -21.95
N GLN A 548 3.81 15.74 -21.46
CA GLN A 548 4.56 15.92 -20.22
C GLN A 548 3.77 15.49 -18.97
N CYS A 549 2.44 15.69 -18.96
CA CYS A 549 1.59 15.26 -17.84
C CYS A 549 1.59 13.75 -17.62
N VAL A 550 1.80 12.94 -18.66
CA VAL A 550 1.80 11.47 -18.62
C VAL A 550 3.17 10.84 -18.87
N ALA A 551 4.24 11.64 -18.93
CA ALA A 551 5.59 11.19 -19.26
C ALA A 551 6.19 10.21 -18.27
N GLU A 552 5.71 10.18 -17.05
CA GLU A 552 6.26 9.31 -16.00
C GLU A 552 5.38 8.08 -15.76
N ARG A 553 6.04 6.96 -15.42
CA ARG A 553 5.38 5.71 -15.06
C ARG A 553 6.00 5.13 -13.79
N LYS A 554 5.21 4.44 -13.00
CA LYS A 554 5.69 3.67 -11.86
C LYS A 554 6.46 2.44 -12.35
N VAL A 555 7.68 2.28 -11.86
CA VAL A 555 8.51 1.10 -12.12
C VAL A 555 8.98 0.54 -10.79
N VAL A 556 8.90 -0.77 -10.68
CA VAL A 556 9.50 -1.48 -9.56
C VAL A 556 10.98 -1.68 -9.85
N ARG A 557 11.83 -1.09 -9.02
CA ARG A 557 13.28 -1.32 -9.04
C ARG A 557 13.74 -2.00 -7.76
N TYR A 558 14.77 -2.80 -7.89
CA TYR A 558 15.42 -3.43 -6.74
C TYR A 558 16.75 -2.71 -6.49
N VAL A 559 16.83 -2.01 -5.35
CA VAL A 559 18.05 -1.28 -4.95
C VAL A 559 18.60 -1.94 -3.71
N ARG A 560 19.78 -2.55 -3.81
CA ARG A 560 20.43 -3.31 -2.73
C ARG A 560 19.51 -4.38 -2.12
N GLY A 561 18.79 -5.13 -2.99
CA GLY A 561 17.87 -6.18 -2.55
C GLY A 561 16.52 -5.73 -2.00
N HIS A 562 16.32 -4.43 -1.79
CA HIS A 562 15.04 -3.87 -1.35
C HIS A 562 14.20 -3.41 -2.55
N LYS A 563 12.95 -3.84 -2.58
CA LYS A 563 11.96 -3.37 -3.55
C LYS A 563 11.71 -1.87 -3.34
N ARG A 564 11.89 -1.10 -4.39
CA ARG A 564 11.58 0.32 -4.44
C ARG A 564 10.66 0.60 -5.61
N ILE A 565 9.54 1.25 -5.34
CA ILE A 565 8.66 1.74 -6.39
C ILE A 565 9.09 3.17 -6.67
N GLU A 566 9.44 3.46 -7.91
CA GLU A 566 9.92 4.76 -8.34
C GLU A 566 9.13 5.24 -9.55
N TRP A 567 8.85 6.53 -9.61
CA TRP A 567 8.40 7.19 -10.81
C TRP A 567 9.59 7.42 -11.74
N VAL A 568 9.50 6.96 -12.99
CA VAL A 568 10.57 7.10 -13.98
C VAL A 568 10.00 7.61 -15.30
N LYS A 569 10.75 8.49 -15.94
CA LYS A 569 10.48 8.96 -17.30
C LYS A 569 11.48 8.40 -18.32
N GLY A 570 11.12 8.39 -19.59
CA GLY A 570 12.05 8.12 -20.68
C GLY A 570 13.16 9.18 -20.74
N LYS A 571 14.37 8.79 -21.21
CA LYS A 571 15.53 9.70 -21.24
C LYS A 571 15.32 10.97 -22.06
N ALA A 572 14.46 10.93 -23.08
CA ALA A 572 14.17 12.05 -23.98
C ALA A 572 12.86 12.76 -23.63
N GLU A 573 12.10 12.29 -22.65
CA GLU A 573 10.79 12.84 -22.30
C GLU A 573 10.93 14.02 -21.33
N ARG A 574 10.13 15.04 -21.55
CA ARG A 574 9.99 16.18 -20.66
C ARG A 574 8.83 15.94 -19.70
N ASN A 575 8.89 16.44 -18.48
CA ASN A 575 7.87 16.26 -17.43
C ASN A 575 7.58 17.54 -16.63
N GLU A 576 8.05 18.69 -17.09
CA GLU A 576 7.94 19.95 -16.35
C GLU A 576 6.49 20.30 -16.01
N ALA A 577 5.53 20.04 -16.92
CA ALA A 577 4.09 20.26 -16.66
C ALA A 577 3.59 19.41 -15.49
N LEU A 578 4.03 18.14 -15.38
CA LEU A 578 3.69 17.28 -14.26
C LEU A 578 4.29 17.79 -12.95
N ASP A 579 5.58 18.16 -12.95
CA ASP A 579 6.25 18.67 -11.76
C ASP A 579 5.63 19.99 -11.29
N LEU A 580 5.24 20.87 -12.19
CA LEU A 580 4.49 22.10 -11.86
C LEU A 580 3.14 21.79 -11.20
N MET A 581 2.39 20.80 -11.69
CA MET A 581 1.14 20.36 -11.04
C MET A 581 1.39 19.79 -9.64
N VAL A 582 2.46 19.00 -9.46
CA VAL A 582 2.88 18.47 -8.15
C VAL A 582 3.16 19.61 -7.17
N TYR A 583 3.87 20.64 -7.62
CA TYR A 583 4.23 21.77 -6.79
C TYR A 583 3.04 22.69 -6.47
N CYS A 584 2.12 22.91 -7.42
CA CYS A 584 0.86 23.60 -7.14
C CYS A 584 0.02 22.85 -6.09
N LEU A 585 -0.06 21.52 -6.19
CA LEU A 585 -0.74 20.68 -5.20
C LEU A 585 -0.06 20.77 -3.84
N ALA A 586 1.28 20.79 -3.78
CA ALA A 586 2.03 20.94 -2.54
C ALA A 586 1.72 22.29 -1.87
N MET A 587 1.57 23.38 -2.64
CA MET A 587 1.18 24.68 -2.11
C MET A 587 -0.27 24.69 -1.60
N ALA A 588 -1.18 23.94 -2.23
CA ALA A 588 -2.54 23.74 -1.71
C ALA A 588 -2.53 23.02 -0.35
N HIS A 589 -1.69 22.00 -0.21
CA HIS A 589 -1.49 21.31 1.08
C HIS A 589 -0.83 22.21 2.14
N TYR A 590 0.10 23.10 1.75
CA TYR A 590 0.68 24.10 2.63
C TYR A 590 -0.39 25.05 3.19
N LEU A 591 -1.31 25.50 2.36
CA LEU A 591 -2.46 26.35 2.77
C LEU A 591 -3.53 25.57 3.53
N GLY A 592 -3.45 24.24 3.62
CA GLY A 592 -4.42 23.39 4.30
C GLY A 592 -5.71 23.16 3.51
N ILE A 593 -5.78 23.53 2.24
CA ILE A 593 -6.97 23.42 1.36
C ILE A 593 -7.47 21.97 1.30
N ASN A 594 -6.56 21.00 1.35
CA ASN A 594 -6.88 19.57 1.35
C ASN A 594 -7.68 19.08 2.57
N ARG A 595 -7.85 19.92 3.60
CA ARG A 595 -8.62 19.64 4.82
C ARG A 595 -9.97 20.34 4.85
N TYR A 596 -10.25 21.20 3.85
CA TYR A 596 -11.47 21.97 3.79
C TYR A 596 -12.70 21.07 3.65
N GLN A 597 -13.66 21.30 4.53
CA GLN A 597 -15.00 20.72 4.46
C GLN A 597 -15.94 21.66 3.66
N GLU A 598 -17.14 21.22 3.38
CA GLU A 598 -18.09 22.01 2.59
C GLU A 598 -18.35 23.40 3.20
N HIS A 599 -18.48 23.48 4.52
CA HIS A 599 -18.68 24.76 5.22
C HIS A 599 -17.50 25.73 5.13
N ASP A 600 -16.27 25.23 4.92
CA ASP A 600 -15.08 26.08 4.71
C ASP A 600 -15.14 26.71 3.32
N TRP A 601 -15.51 25.90 2.32
CA TRP A 601 -15.72 26.38 0.96
C TRP A 601 -16.86 27.40 0.85
N ASP A 602 -17.93 27.20 1.62
CA ASP A 602 -19.04 28.17 1.67
C ASP A 602 -18.59 29.52 2.25
N ARG A 603 -17.71 29.52 3.26
CA ARG A 603 -17.09 30.75 3.77
C ARG A 603 -16.26 31.47 2.69
N VAL A 604 -15.48 30.72 1.90
CA VAL A 604 -14.69 31.29 0.80
C VAL A 604 -15.60 31.87 -0.27
N ARG A 605 -16.66 31.18 -0.68
CA ARG A 605 -17.66 31.70 -1.64
C ARG A 605 -18.33 32.97 -1.14
N GLN A 606 -18.74 33.01 0.13
CA GLN A 606 -19.36 34.19 0.75
C GLN A 606 -18.40 35.38 0.77
N ALA A 607 -17.13 35.14 1.12
CA ALA A 607 -16.12 36.19 1.12
C ALA A 607 -15.88 36.75 -0.29
N LEU A 608 -15.85 35.91 -1.31
CA LEU A 608 -15.74 36.34 -2.70
C LEU A 608 -16.96 37.13 -3.15
N ALA A 609 -18.17 36.69 -2.84
CA ALA A 609 -19.40 37.39 -3.17
C ALA A 609 -19.49 38.79 -2.51
N GLN A 610 -19.06 38.90 -1.25
CA GLN A 610 -19.00 40.18 -0.53
C GLN A 610 -17.95 41.12 -1.12
N SER A 611 -16.79 40.61 -1.53
CA SER A 611 -15.73 41.40 -2.17
C SER A 611 -16.19 41.94 -3.53
N GLY A 612 -16.93 41.12 -4.32
CA GLY A 612 -17.48 41.52 -5.60
C GLY A 612 -18.47 42.69 -5.53
N LEU A 613 -19.22 42.81 -4.43
CA LEU A 613 -20.12 43.93 -4.18
C LEU A 613 -19.40 45.27 -4.03
N PHE A 614 -18.13 45.29 -3.63
CA PHE A 614 -17.33 46.50 -3.49
C PHE A 614 -16.47 46.83 -4.74
N ASP A 615 -16.14 45.83 -5.55
CA ASP A 615 -15.39 46.01 -6.80
C ASP A 615 -16.24 46.57 -7.97
N ASP A 616 -17.56 46.37 -7.96
CA ASP A 616 -18.50 46.95 -8.95
C ASP A 616 -18.57 48.49 -8.94
N ALA A 617 -17.99 49.16 -7.94
CA ALA A 617 -17.86 50.61 -7.88
C ALA A 617 -16.80 51.17 -8.85
N LEU A 618 -15.94 50.32 -9.41
CA LEU A 618 -14.95 50.65 -10.43
C LEU A 618 -15.45 50.16 -11.80
N SER A 619 -16.06 51.05 -12.55
CA SER A 619 -16.75 50.89 -13.87
C SER A 619 -15.92 50.19 -14.96
N ILE A 620 -15.61 48.90 -14.82
CA ILE A 620 -15.04 48.11 -15.91
C ILE A 620 -16.01 46.96 -16.17
N LYS A 621 -16.63 46.95 -17.38
CA LYS A 621 -17.43 45.81 -17.83
C LYS A 621 -16.56 44.54 -17.82
N PRO A 622 -16.97 43.44 -17.20
CA PRO A 622 -16.17 42.23 -17.12
C PRO A 622 -15.98 41.61 -18.52
N VAL A 623 -14.73 41.47 -18.92
CA VAL A 623 -14.33 40.57 -19.98
C VAL A 623 -13.86 39.30 -19.27
N GLN A 624 -14.49 38.18 -19.59
CA GLN A 624 -14.16 36.88 -19.00
C GLN A 624 -12.72 36.53 -19.35
N GLY A 625 -11.89 36.22 -18.35
CA GLY A 625 -10.51 35.77 -18.56
C GLY A 625 -9.42 36.84 -18.66
N GLU A 626 -9.67 38.06 -18.23
CA GLU A 626 -8.68 39.14 -18.27
C GLU A 626 -7.74 39.08 -17.04
N ARG A 627 -6.42 39.18 -17.25
CA ARG A 627 -5.42 39.39 -16.22
C ARG A 627 -5.40 40.85 -15.79
N LEU A 628 -5.39 41.09 -14.47
CA LEU A 628 -5.23 42.43 -13.93
C LEU A 628 -3.76 42.66 -13.56
N ASP A 629 -3.13 43.68 -14.10
CA ASP A 629 -1.76 44.03 -13.76
C ASP A 629 -1.63 44.54 -12.32
N ALA A 630 -0.48 44.37 -11.71
CA ALA A 630 -0.23 44.72 -10.33
C ALA A 630 -0.39 46.21 -10.00
N GLU A 631 -0.23 47.09 -11.00
CA GLU A 631 -0.35 48.55 -10.83
C GLU A 631 -1.78 49.02 -10.59
N GLN A 632 -2.80 48.23 -10.95
CA GLN A 632 -4.22 48.58 -10.76
C GLN A 632 -4.80 48.12 -9.41
N THR A 633 -3.99 47.59 -8.52
CA THR A 633 -4.43 47.11 -7.21
C THR A 633 -4.25 48.24 -6.18
N PRO A 634 -5.28 48.72 -5.49
CA PRO A 634 -5.11 49.69 -4.38
C PRO A 634 -4.30 49.02 -3.27
N ALA A 635 -3.34 49.75 -2.71
CA ALA A 635 -2.53 49.29 -1.59
C ALA A 635 -3.43 48.85 -0.42
N PRO A 636 -3.15 47.72 0.24
CA PRO A 636 -3.90 47.31 1.39
C PRO A 636 -3.82 48.40 2.47
N ALA A 637 -4.96 48.80 2.99
CA ALA A 637 -5.05 49.80 4.07
C ALA A 637 -4.13 49.45 5.22
N ALA A 638 -3.24 50.37 5.58
CA ALA A 638 -2.28 50.19 6.63
C ALA A 638 -2.98 49.72 7.93
N VAL A 639 -2.69 48.51 8.35
CA VAL A 639 -3.09 48.02 9.66
C VAL A 639 -2.38 48.91 10.67
N ARG A 640 -3.12 49.73 11.42
CA ARG A 640 -2.62 50.51 12.55
C ARG A 640 -1.87 49.56 13.48
N GLN A 641 -0.57 49.71 13.58
CA GLN A 641 0.22 49.06 14.58
C GLN A 641 -0.26 49.48 15.97
N ALA A 642 -0.86 48.58 16.70
CA ALA A 642 -1.09 48.72 18.12
C ALA A 642 0.29 48.75 18.81
N GLN A 643 0.54 49.81 19.60
CA GLN A 643 1.76 49.94 20.41
C GLN A 643 1.86 48.75 21.37
N PRO A 644 3.05 48.17 21.57
CA PRO A 644 3.21 47.05 22.49
C PRO A 644 3.01 47.54 23.94
N ALA A 645 2.09 46.90 24.65
CA ALA A 645 1.90 47.09 26.09
C ALA A 645 3.12 46.55 26.84
N THR A 646 3.62 47.32 27.78
CA THR A 646 4.72 47.01 28.70
C THR A 646 4.39 45.75 29.52
N PRO A 647 5.26 44.73 29.60
CA PRO A 647 4.97 43.57 30.44
C PRO A 647 5.12 43.88 31.93
N PRO A 648 4.31 43.28 32.80
CA PRO A 648 4.45 43.44 34.26
C PRO A 648 5.70 42.68 34.76
N ALA A 649 6.35 43.24 35.76
CA ALA A 649 7.58 42.76 36.39
C ALA A 649 7.41 41.35 36.99
N ALA A 650 8.39 40.47 36.68
CA ALA A 650 8.47 39.11 37.22
C ALA A 650 8.86 39.12 38.72
N PRO A 651 8.34 38.19 39.53
CA PRO A 651 8.75 38.07 40.94
C PRO A 651 10.15 37.41 41.05
N VAL A 652 10.93 37.97 41.94
CA VAL A 652 12.29 37.52 42.31
C VAL A 652 12.21 36.14 42.95
N THR A 653 12.82 35.15 42.33
CA THR A 653 13.03 33.82 42.93
C THR A 653 14.46 33.71 43.45
N GLN A 654 14.57 33.38 44.72
CA GLN A 654 15.81 33.20 45.47
C GLN A 654 16.60 32.00 44.93
N SER A 655 17.92 32.21 44.78
CA SER A 655 18.91 31.23 44.38
C SER A 655 19.11 30.15 45.45
N ARG A 656 19.02 28.86 45.06
CA ARG A 656 19.52 27.72 45.83
C ARG A 656 20.98 27.42 45.46
N PRO A 657 21.83 27.00 46.43
CA PRO A 657 23.25 26.83 46.20
C PRO A 657 23.57 25.52 45.42
N ALA A 658 24.65 25.57 44.66
CA ALA A 658 25.18 24.52 43.81
C ALA A 658 25.75 23.35 44.61
N ALA A 659 25.51 22.13 44.12
CA ALA A 659 26.13 20.88 44.58
C ALA A 659 27.53 20.71 43.96
N PRO A 660 28.47 20.04 44.67
CA PRO A 660 29.89 19.95 44.22
C PRO A 660 30.09 18.87 43.14
N PRO A 661 31.15 18.94 42.34
CA PRO A 661 31.38 18.04 41.20
C PRO A 661 31.90 16.68 41.64
N GLN A 662 31.32 15.61 41.04
CA GLN A 662 31.79 14.26 41.17
C GLN A 662 33.06 14.04 40.31
N ARG A 663 34.12 13.51 40.94
CA ARG A 663 35.35 13.09 40.33
C ARG A 663 35.16 11.92 39.37
N ARG A 664 35.67 12.06 38.15
CA ARG A 664 35.93 10.95 37.25
C ARG A 664 37.18 10.20 37.73
N SER A 665 37.06 8.91 38.01
CA SER A 665 38.20 8.02 38.18
C SER A 665 38.57 7.39 36.82
N SER A 666 39.77 7.68 36.37
CA SER A 666 40.48 6.96 35.33
C SER A 666 41.04 5.66 35.91
N ALA A 667 40.81 4.53 35.25
CA ALA A 667 41.60 3.33 35.45
C ALA A 667 42.04 2.80 34.09
N SER A 668 43.31 3.02 33.81
CA SER A 668 44.12 2.31 32.81
C SER A 668 44.58 0.96 33.37
N GLY A 669 44.78 -0.01 32.51
CA GLY A 669 45.53 -1.24 32.83
C GLY A 669 45.20 -2.32 31.81
N TYR A 670 45.96 -2.40 30.78
CA TYR A 670 46.94 -3.44 30.41
C TYR A 670 46.59 -4.86 30.87
N LEU A 671 46.42 -5.79 29.95
CA LEU A 671 47.39 -6.90 29.80
C LEU A 671 47.08 -7.81 28.58
N LYS A 672 48.18 -8.13 27.92
CA LYS A 672 48.36 -9.03 26.77
C LYS A 672 48.33 -10.54 27.16
N ARG A 673 48.05 -11.36 26.12
CA ARG A 673 48.54 -12.77 25.91
C ARG A 673 47.90 -13.89 26.69
N ARG A 674 47.25 -14.80 26.06
CA ARG A 674 47.67 -16.01 25.28
C ARG A 674 46.49 -16.59 24.52
#